data_7d99ca56d6699a23673d57374e8055da
#
_entry.id   7d99ca56d6699a23673d57374e8055da
#
_cell.length_a   1.000
_cell.length_b   1.000
_cell.length_c   1.000
_cell.angle_alpha   90.00
_cell.angle_beta   90.00
_cell.angle_gamma   90.00
#
_symmetry.space_group_name_H-M   'P 1'
#
loop_
_entity.id
_entity.type
_entity.pdbx_description
1 polymer ?
#
loop_
_entity_poly.entity_id
_entity_poly.type
_entity_poly.pdbx_seq_one_letter_code
_entity_poly.pdbx_strand_id
1 'polypeptide(L)'
;MFFAGLQAGLAQSPSNPQSAAIPTVSETMVVLGSAVPVPLAESPSSVLVFPVESKTLSLESPQDLLRQDSSAFLEQRGAGGGQADIVLRGGTFEQALVLLNGFRIDDSQTAHHNLDLPIPFDAMDSIEVLHGAGSTLHGEDALSGVVDFLTAAPSASSLRLRAGGGSFWGNEESLLGALARKRWNGRLTASRNFSTGFMAAPAFNAYCNAQQLYGDCQNDRDYRNEDASLEDWIGGKLGVSYLLFAASDRSFGANQFYGPYNSWERTKGLFAGGRQEIGSRTQADFSYRRHTDEFVLIRSVPSAYENNHTDGSWQASLRRKETIATASALLLGLEADGDSIRSFNFSQNTLGQEVFSDALGVHARNRGSGYADFDLRPSKQRWNLSAGIREEIFSGGPRSVLAPHLAGSLHMTDKLKLRASGGYGYRIPTYTDLYYSDPTTNGNPNLKPESAWSGDGGVNWAASRRFSLSATGFYSRQHDAIDYVRPTPIAGLPVPKWNAENLSGMHFRGIESEAIWLPAKGQRVQIAWTQLFGAQPSLSGLQSEYALNYPVENIHATWTASLGHILVLTNSLAIAKPYRQPGITPWNTTPYPVWNAALTHDSGRLRPYLRLGNLSNTGYQEIEGVAMPGRSIVGGVSLWLGR
;
A
#
# COMPACT_ATOMS: atom_id res chain seq x y z
N MET A 1 -26.61 22.26 28.88
CA MET A 1 -25.59 22.40 29.94
C MET A 1 -24.65 21.21 29.82
N PHE A 2 -23.36 21.45 29.82
CA PHE A 2 -22.22 20.55 29.62
C PHE A 2 -22.03 20.00 28.19
N PHE A 3 -21.30 20.77 27.42
CA PHE A 3 -20.51 20.32 26.28
C PHE A 3 -19.28 19.59 26.82
N ALA A 4 -19.25 18.27 26.70
CA ALA A 4 -18.01 17.51 26.69
C ALA A 4 -17.62 17.32 25.22
N GLY A 5 -16.87 18.25 24.67
CA GLY A 5 -16.24 18.08 23.36
C GLY A 5 -15.21 16.96 23.47
N LEU A 6 -15.25 16.01 22.53
CA LEU A 6 -14.06 15.26 22.17
C LEU A 6 -13.05 16.27 21.61
N GLN A 7 -12.20 16.81 22.47
CA GLN A 7 -10.93 17.34 22.04
C GLN A 7 -10.07 16.13 21.71
N ALA A 8 -9.93 15.83 20.39
CA ALA A 8 -8.65 15.30 19.95
C ALA A 8 -7.61 16.21 20.62
N GLY A 9 -6.79 15.64 21.49
CA GLY A 9 -5.81 16.40 22.26
C GLY A 9 -4.86 17.10 21.31
N LEU A 10 -5.20 18.32 20.98
CA LEU A 10 -4.27 19.28 20.42
C LEU A 10 -3.25 19.53 21.52
N ALA A 11 -2.12 18.86 21.45
CA ALA A 11 -0.94 19.27 22.17
C ALA A 11 -0.66 20.70 21.74
N GLN A 12 -1.02 21.66 22.58
CA GLN A 12 -0.56 23.03 22.45
C GLN A 12 0.97 22.99 22.54
N SER A 13 1.62 23.13 21.41
CA SER A 13 3.04 23.37 21.36
C SER A 13 3.30 24.73 22.00
N PRO A 14 4.05 24.80 23.11
CA PRO A 14 4.56 26.08 23.58
C PRO A 14 5.49 26.63 22.49
N SER A 15 5.39 27.90 22.19
CA SER A 15 6.24 28.67 21.29
C SER A 15 7.65 28.81 21.89
N ASN A 16 8.45 27.77 21.77
CA ASN A 16 9.88 27.79 21.98
C ASN A 16 10.52 27.02 20.84
N PRO A 17 11.60 27.50 20.19
CA PRO A 17 12.31 26.74 19.17
C PRO A 17 13.05 25.57 19.85
N GLN A 18 12.32 24.52 20.19
CA GLN A 18 12.90 23.28 20.64
C GLN A 18 13.20 22.43 19.41
N SER A 19 14.44 21.96 19.35
CA SER A 19 14.94 20.97 18.41
C SER A 19 13.86 19.91 18.14
N ALA A 20 13.65 19.55 16.86
CA ALA A 20 12.74 18.50 16.43
C ALA A 20 12.85 17.30 17.38
N ALA A 21 11.87 17.14 18.25
CA ALA A 21 11.78 15.94 19.08
C ALA A 21 11.32 14.82 18.16
N ILE A 22 12.15 13.79 18.02
CA ILE A 22 11.74 12.54 17.36
C ILE A 22 10.50 12.04 18.14
N PRO A 23 9.34 11.84 17.48
CA PRO A 23 8.12 11.46 18.16
C PRO A 23 8.34 10.16 18.95
N THR A 24 8.01 10.17 20.22
CA THR A 24 7.95 8.94 21.01
C THR A 24 6.68 8.18 20.63
N VAL A 25 6.82 6.90 20.31
CA VAL A 25 5.78 5.97 19.83
C VAL A 25 4.56 5.85 20.77
N SER A 26 4.60 6.44 21.96
CA SER A 26 3.62 6.22 23.03
C SER A 26 2.28 6.97 22.89
N GLU A 27 2.16 7.90 21.96
CA GLU A 27 0.94 8.72 21.80
C GLU A 27 0.24 8.56 20.42
N THR A 28 0.76 7.70 19.56
CA THR A 28 0.18 7.46 18.25
C THR A 28 -1.10 6.65 18.38
N MET A 29 -2.22 7.20 17.89
CA MET A 29 -3.50 6.48 17.82
C MET A 29 -3.53 5.65 16.53
N VAL A 30 -4.12 4.46 16.61
CA VAL A 30 -4.35 3.59 15.45
C VAL A 30 -5.83 3.32 15.27
N VAL A 31 -6.26 3.20 14.02
CA VAL A 31 -7.66 2.92 13.64
C VAL A 31 -7.84 1.55 13.04
N LEU A 32 -6.77 0.93 12.51
CA LEU A 32 -6.82 -0.43 12.01
C LEU A 32 -6.77 -1.46 13.16
N GLY A 33 -7.44 -2.57 12.99
CA GLY A 33 -7.41 -3.71 13.92
C GLY A 33 -8.12 -3.49 15.26
N SER A 34 -9.00 -2.51 15.37
CA SER A 34 -9.78 -2.22 16.57
C SER A 34 -11.09 -1.50 16.24
N ALA A 35 -12.16 -1.82 16.96
CA ALA A 35 -13.48 -1.18 16.80
C ALA A 35 -13.47 0.33 17.03
N VAL A 36 -12.49 0.82 17.76
CA VAL A 36 -12.33 2.23 18.10
C VAL A 36 -10.85 2.62 18.07
N PRO A 37 -10.52 3.89 17.78
CA PRO A 37 -9.15 4.36 17.83
C PRO A 37 -8.52 4.08 19.20
N VAL A 38 -7.31 3.52 19.20
CA VAL A 38 -6.56 3.14 20.40
C VAL A 38 -5.12 3.63 20.32
N PRO A 39 -4.46 3.92 21.45
CA PRO A 39 -3.02 4.11 21.44
C PRO A 39 -2.31 2.88 20.87
N LEU A 40 -1.33 3.07 20.00
CA LEU A 40 -0.54 1.97 19.41
C LEU A 40 0.03 1.03 20.46
N ALA A 41 0.46 1.60 21.60
CA ALA A 41 0.95 0.82 22.73
C ALA A 41 -0.11 -0.14 23.32
N GLU A 42 -1.40 0.13 23.13
CA GLU A 42 -2.52 -0.68 23.63
C GLU A 42 -3.14 -1.60 22.57
N SER A 43 -2.78 -1.43 21.29
CA SER A 43 -3.32 -2.27 20.21
C SER A 43 -3.11 -3.76 20.49
N PRO A 44 -4.16 -4.59 20.44
CA PRO A 44 -4.04 -6.04 20.59
C PRO A 44 -3.54 -6.71 19.31
N SER A 45 -3.66 -6.05 18.16
CA SER A 45 -3.26 -6.54 16.84
C SER A 45 -1.86 -6.05 16.45
N SER A 46 -1.26 -6.70 15.45
CA SER A 46 0.01 -6.30 14.84
C SER A 46 -0.19 -5.12 13.90
N VAL A 47 -0.01 -3.90 14.39
CA VAL A 47 -0.15 -2.67 13.60
C VAL A 47 1.16 -1.89 13.63
N LEU A 48 1.59 -1.38 12.46
CA LEU A 48 2.65 -0.40 12.31
C LEU A 48 2.07 0.94 11.88
N VAL A 49 2.70 2.03 12.31
CA VAL A 49 2.31 3.39 11.93
C VAL A 49 3.54 4.16 11.47
N PHE A 50 3.46 4.71 10.27
CA PHE A 50 4.51 5.50 9.65
C PHE A 50 4.06 6.96 9.53
N PRO A 51 4.61 7.91 10.31
CA PRO A 51 4.33 9.33 10.13
C PRO A 51 4.96 9.84 8.83
N VAL A 52 4.18 10.56 8.01
CA VAL A 52 4.56 10.99 6.67
C VAL A 52 5.19 12.38 6.66
N GLU A 53 4.64 13.37 7.37
CA GLU A 53 5.01 14.79 7.21
C GLU A 53 6.53 15.05 7.24
N SER A 54 7.26 14.37 8.14
CA SER A 54 8.71 14.52 8.26
C SER A 54 9.51 13.77 7.19
N LYS A 55 8.84 13.01 6.31
CA LYS A 55 9.47 12.12 5.34
C LYS A 55 9.35 12.59 3.89
N THR A 56 8.42 13.51 3.59
CA THR A 56 8.13 13.95 2.23
C THR A 56 9.32 14.60 1.50
N LEU A 57 10.31 15.13 2.22
CA LEU A 57 11.55 15.65 1.61
C LEU A 57 12.65 14.59 1.49
N SER A 58 12.60 13.52 2.31
CA SER A 58 13.62 12.46 2.32
C SER A 58 13.27 11.24 1.48
N LEU A 59 12.01 11.07 1.09
CA LEU A 59 11.50 9.97 0.29
C LEU A 59 10.82 10.51 -0.98
N GLU A 60 10.74 9.70 -2.01
CA GLU A 60 10.11 10.07 -3.28
C GLU A 60 8.60 9.80 -3.27
N SER A 61 8.18 8.71 -2.63
CA SER A 61 6.83 8.21 -2.70
C SER A 61 6.38 7.58 -1.37
N PRO A 62 5.08 7.36 -1.16
CA PRO A 62 4.57 6.61 -0.02
C PRO A 62 5.01 5.14 -0.03
N GLN A 63 5.27 4.56 -1.20
CA GLN A 63 5.80 3.20 -1.36
C GLN A 63 7.18 3.06 -0.69
N ASP A 64 8.04 4.08 -0.79
CA ASP A 64 9.35 4.07 -0.11
C ASP A 64 9.23 4.04 1.42
N LEU A 65 8.14 4.59 1.94
CA LEU A 65 7.88 4.54 3.39
C LEU A 65 7.39 3.16 3.82
N LEU A 66 6.55 2.49 3.01
CA LEU A 66 6.10 1.12 3.25
C LEU A 66 7.25 0.11 3.25
N ARG A 67 8.35 0.35 2.50
CA ARG A 67 9.56 -0.49 2.55
C ARG A 67 10.22 -0.55 3.92
N GLN A 68 9.92 0.37 4.83
CA GLN A 68 10.42 0.33 6.20
C GLN A 68 9.78 -0.76 7.06
N ASP A 69 8.67 -1.32 6.60
CA ASP A 69 8.10 -2.55 7.13
C ASP A 69 8.81 -3.76 6.50
N SER A 70 9.60 -4.49 7.29
CA SER A 70 10.33 -5.65 6.78
C SER A 70 9.44 -6.85 6.42
N SER A 71 8.18 -6.86 6.85
CA SER A 71 7.20 -7.89 6.49
C SER A 71 6.39 -7.53 5.23
N ALA A 72 6.53 -6.28 4.77
CA ALA A 72 6.01 -5.82 3.49
C ALA A 72 7.09 -5.94 2.40
N PHE A 73 6.71 -6.47 1.26
CA PHE A 73 7.53 -6.47 0.06
C PHE A 73 6.81 -5.69 -1.03
N LEU A 74 7.52 -4.75 -1.64
CA LEU A 74 7.00 -3.98 -2.76
C LEU A 74 7.61 -4.51 -4.05
N GLU A 75 6.75 -4.79 -5.00
CA GLU A 75 7.07 -5.24 -6.34
C GLU A 75 6.85 -4.07 -7.29
N GLN A 76 7.84 -3.17 -7.35
CA GLN A 76 7.76 -2.01 -8.23
C GLN A 76 8.14 -2.36 -9.67
N ARG A 77 7.34 -1.86 -10.59
CA ARG A 77 7.58 -2.00 -12.03
C ARG A 77 8.31 -0.81 -12.64
N GLY A 78 8.79 0.12 -11.82
CA GLY A 78 9.55 1.29 -12.25
C GLY A 78 9.87 2.22 -11.09
N ALA A 79 10.66 3.27 -11.38
CA ALA A 79 10.96 4.33 -10.41
C ALA A 79 9.79 5.33 -10.31
N GLY A 80 9.87 6.25 -9.34
CA GLY A 80 8.99 7.40 -9.27
C GLY A 80 7.58 7.12 -8.77
N GLY A 81 7.35 5.99 -8.10
CA GLY A 81 6.01 5.62 -7.64
C GLY A 81 5.07 5.27 -8.80
N GLY A 82 5.59 4.76 -9.91
CA GLY A 82 4.82 4.05 -10.92
C GLY A 82 4.13 2.82 -10.32
N GLN A 83 3.54 1.99 -11.14
CA GLN A 83 2.82 0.80 -10.66
C GLN A 83 3.67 -0.01 -9.67
N ALA A 84 3.08 -0.32 -8.52
CA ALA A 84 3.71 -1.10 -7.47
C ALA A 84 2.67 -2.00 -6.79
N ASP A 85 3.07 -3.23 -6.53
CA ASP A 85 2.29 -4.22 -5.81
C ASP A 85 2.79 -4.31 -4.37
N ILE A 86 1.90 -4.53 -3.40
CA ILE A 86 2.28 -4.75 -2.01
C ILE A 86 1.96 -6.18 -1.57
N VAL A 87 2.97 -6.87 -1.09
CA VAL A 87 2.86 -8.23 -0.54
C VAL A 87 3.12 -8.17 0.96
N LEU A 88 2.21 -8.69 1.77
CA LEU A 88 2.35 -8.76 3.22
C LEU A 88 2.51 -10.20 3.68
N ARG A 89 3.55 -10.49 4.48
CA ARG A 89 3.79 -11.80 5.12
C ARG A 89 3.74 -13.00 4.15
N GLY A 90 4.13 -12.81 2.89
CA GLY A 90 4.15 -13.88 1.87
C GLY A 90 2.81 -14.16 1.19
N GLY A 91 1.79 -13.32 1.42
CA GLY A 91 0.59 -13.32 0.59
C GLY A 91 0.87 -12.87 -0.84
N THR A 92 -0.14 -12.81 -1.68
CA THR A 92 -0.07 -12.12 -2.98
C THR A 92 -0.46 -10.65 -2.82
N PHE A 93 -0.16 -9.83 -3.81
CA PHE A 93 -0.53 -8.41 -3.82
C PHE A 93 -2.06 -8.20 -3.79
N GLU A 94 -2.83 -9.15 -4.28
CA GLU A 94 -4.29 -9.13 -4.25
C GLU A 94 -4.88 -9.43 -2.86
N GLN A 95 -4.07 -9.94 -1.92
CA GLN A 95 -4.49 -10.31 -0.57
C GLN A 95 -4.30 -9.20 0.46
N ALA A 96 -3.82 -8.03 0.03
CA ALA A 96 -3.61 -6.86 0.87
C ALA A 96 -4.58 -5.74 0.49
N LEU A 97 -5.52 -5.43 1.37
CA LEU A 97 -6.49 -4.36 1.15
C LEU A 97 -5.84 -2.99 1.31
N VAL A 98 -6.10 -2.08 0.36
CA VAL A 98 -5.62 -0.69 0.42
C VAL A 98 -6.79 0.26 0.64
N LEU A 99 -6.61 1.15 1.62
CA LEU A 99 -7.58 2.15 2.03
C LEU A 99 -7.02 3.57 1.92
N LEU A 100 -7.90 4.53 1.77
CA LEU A 100 -7.64 5.96 1.90
C LEU A 100 -8.63 6.55 2.90
N ASN A 101 -8.16 6.93 4.09
CA ASN A 101 -9.01 7.39 5.20
C ASN A 101 -10.13 6.39 5.56
N GLY A 102 -9.84 5.09 5.47
CA GLY A 102 -10.81 4.02 5.70
C GLY A 102 -11.80 3.76 4.55
N PHE A 103 -11.70 4.49 3.44
CA PHE A 103 -12.44 4.20 2.20
C PHE A 103 -11.65 3.21 1.35
N ARG A 104 -12.31 2.20 0.80
CA ARG A 104 -11.68 1.25 -0.12
C ARG A 104 -11.30 1.94 -1.42
N ILE A 105 -10.08 1.67 -1.89
CA ILE A 105 -9.56 2.15 -3.17
C ILE A 105 -9.00 1.01 -4.03
N ASP A 106 -9.32 -0.23 -3.66
CA ASP A 106 -8.96 -1.42 -4.40
C ASP A 106 -9.50 -1.40 -5.85
N ASP A 107 -8.77 -2.06 -6.72
CA ASP A 107 -9.06 -2.17 -8.14
C ASP A 107 -9.66 -3.53 -8.47
N SER A 108 -10.89 -3.55 -8.95
CA SER A 108 -11.62 -4.79 -9.26
C SER A 108 -11.17 -5.44 -10.57
N GLN A 109 -10.48 -4.71 -11.45
CA GLN A 109 -9.89 -5.25 -12.67
C GLN A 109 -8.75 -6.18 -12.32
N THR A 110 -7.74 -5.62 -11.63
CA THR A 110 -6.53 -6.30 -11.17
C THR A 110 -5.93 -5.50 -10.02
N ALA A 111 -5.54 -6.13 -8.95
CA ALA A 111 -4.99 -5.44 -7.79
C ALA A 111 -3.62 -4.76 -8.04
N HIS A 112 -3.05 -4.88 -9.24
CA HIS A 112 -1.83 -4.17 -9.64
C HIS A 112 -1.95 -2.62 -9.54
N HIS A 113 -3.16 -2.09 -9.51
CA HIS A 113 -3.44 -0.65 -9.40
C HIS A 113 -3.87 -0.20 -8.00
N ASN A 114 -3.80 -1.07 -6.99
CA ASN A 114 -4.20 -0.74 -5.62
C ASN A 114 -3.34 0.37 -4.99
N LEU A 115 -2.10 0.55 -5.42
CA LEU A 115 -1.22 1.65 -4.97
C LEU A 115 -1.21 2.86 -5.93
N ASP A 116 -2.10 2.92 -6.91
CA ASP A 116 -2.34 4.11 -7.72
C ASP A 116 -3.20 5.13 -6.94
N LEU A 117 -2.61 5.62 -5.84
CA LEU A 117 -3.29 6.50 -4.88
C LEU A 117 -3.66 7.83 -5.56
N PRO A 118 -4.94 8.23 -5.63
CA PRO A 118 -5.34 9.47 -6.28
C PRO A 118 -5.10 10.70 -5.39
N ILE A 119 -4.08 10.67 -4.54
CA ILE A 119 -3.77 11.71 -3.57
C ILE A 119 -2.26 11.97 -3.52
N PRO A 120 -1.80 13.24 -3.56
CA PRO A 120 -0.39 13.57 -3.43
C PRO A 120 0.22 13.11 -2.10
N PHE A 121 1.48 12.67 -2.13
CA PHE A 121 2.21 12.24 -0.93
C PHE A 121 2.28 13.33 0.15
N ASP A 122 2.39 14.60 -0.24
CA ASP A 122 2.41 15.75 0.68
C ASP A 122 1.07 15.99 1.42
N ALA A 123 -0.03 15.38 0.97
CA ALA A 123 -1.32 15.46 1.64
C ALA A 123 -1.48 14.44 2.77
N MET A 124 -0.66 13.39 2.82
CA MET A 124 -0.75 12.32 3.80
C MET A 124 -0.13 12.73 5.12
N ASP A 125 -0.73 12.31 6.21
CA ASP A 125 -0.23 12.53 7.58
C ASP A 125 0.43 11.27 8.15
N SER A 126 -0.15 10.09 7.89
CA SER A 126 0.41 8.80 8.30
C SER A 126 -0.05 7.66 7.39
N ILE A 127 0.67 6.54 7.47
CA ILE A 127 0.27 5.26 6.89
C ILE A 127 0.17 4.25 8.03
N GLU A 128 -0.95 3.55 8.12
CA GLU A 128 -1.12 2.42 9.04
C GLU A 128 -1.07 1.10 8.27
N VAL A 129 -0.40 0.10 8.83
CA VAL A 129 -0.33 -1.26 8.27
C VAL A 129 -0.77 -2.25 9.33
N LEU A 130 -1.89 -2.93 9.09
CA LEU A 130 -2.36 -4.06 9.86
C LEU A 130 -1.84 -5.35 9.23
N HIS A 131 -1.17 -6.19 9.99
CA HIS A 131 -0.71 -7.50 9.54
C HIS A 131 -1.69 -8.60 9.94
N GLY A 132 -1.91 -9.57 9.03
CA GLY A 132 -2.82 -10.69 9.22
C GLY A 132 -4.26 -10.36 8.84
N ALA A 133 -5.20 -11.26 9.17
CA ALA A 133 -6.59 -11.15 8.74
C ALA A 133 -7.29 -9.88 9.25
N GLY A 134 -7.70 -9.01 8.33
CA GLY A 134 -8.44 -7.78 8.57
C GLY A 134 -9.91 -7.85 8.15
N SER A 135 -10.36 -8.96 7.56
CA SER A 135 -11.67 -9.04 6.89
C SER A 135 -12.88 -8.81 7.79
N THR A 136 -12.77 -9.02 9.09
CA THR A 136 -13.90 -8.75 10.01
C THR A 136 -14.31 -7.28 10.03
N LEU A 137 -13.33 -6.37 10.04
CA LEU A 137 -13.58 -4.92 10.08
C LEU A 137 -13.65 -4.31 8.67
N HIS A 138 -12.92 -4.87 7.72
CA HIS A 138 -12.66 -4.25 6.41
C HIS A 138 -13.22 -5.01 5.21
N GLY A 139 -13.78 -6.23 5.40
CA GLY A 139 -14.37 -7.05 4.32
C GLY A 139 -13.35 -7.82 3.48
N GLU A 140 -13.70 -8.06 2.24
CA GLU A 140 -12.85 -8.79 1.28
C GLU A 140 -11.47 -8.14 1.08
N ASP A 141 -10.54 -8.89 0.49
CA ASP A 141 -9.16 -8.52 0.16
C ASP A 141 -8.24 -8.25 1.37
N ALA A 142 -8.78 -8.16 2.58
CA ALA A 142 -8.02 -8.02 3.82
C ALA A 142 -7.56 -9.38 4.38
N LEU A 143 -7.01 -10.25 3.52
CA LEU A 143 -6.60 -11.62 3.87
C LEU A 143 -5.22 -11.64 4.54
N SER A 144 -4.23 -10.98 3.97
CA SER A 144 -2.86 -10.90 4.49
C SER A 144 -2.59 -9.65 5.32
N GLY A 145 -3.41 -8.61 5.13
CA GLY A 145 -3.32 -7.34 5.87
C GLY A 145 -4.12 -6.21 5.27
N VAL A 146 -3.99 -5.03 5.87
CA VAL A 146 -4.64 -3.79 5.43
C VAL A 146 -3.63 -2.66 5.51
N VAL A 147 -3.60 -1.81 4.49
CA VAL A 147 -2.81 -0.57 4.45
C VAL A 147 -3.75 0.61 4.32
N ASP A 148 -3.75 1.54 5.28
CA ASP A 148 -4.58 2.75 5.23
C ASP A 148 -3.71 4.01 5.15
N PHE A 149 -3.90 4.79 4.10
CA PHE A 149 -3.27 6.09 3.91
C PHE A 149 -4.15 7.16 4.51
N LEU A 150 -3.66 7.80 5.55
CA LEU A 150 -4.44 8.69 6.39
C LEU A 150 -4.06 10.15 6.17
N THR A 151 -5.09 10.99 6.13
CA THR A 151 -4.98 12.43 6.14
C THR A 151 -5.68 12.99 7.38
N ALA A 152 -5.23 14.14 7.88
CA ALA A 152 -5.80 14.80 9.03
C ALA A 152 -6.20 16.24 8.72
N ALA A 153 -7.20 16.75 9.45
CA ALA A 153 -7.61 18.15 9.34
C ALA A 153 -6.43 19.08 9.67
N PRO A 154 -6.12 20.11 8.83
CA PRO A 154 -5.03 21.01 9.11
C PRO A 154 -5.25 21.79 10.40
N SER A 155 -4.24 21.81 11.27
CA SER A 155 -4.26 22.54 12.55
C SER A 155 -3.97 24.03 12.39
N ALA A 156 -3.33 24.43 11.28
CA ALA A 156 -2.98 25.82 10.95
C ALA A 156 -3.10 26.08 9.44
N SER A 157 -3.36 27.34 9.08
CA SER A 157 -3.33 27.76 7.68
C SER A 157 -1.89 27.83 7.20
N SER A 158 -1.60 27.21 6.05
CA SER A 158 -0.26 27.13 5.49
C SER A 158 -0.28 27.04 3.97
N LEU A 159 0.83 27.42 3.34
CA LEU A 159 1.12 27.16 1.94
C LEU A 159 2.50 26.52 1.86
N ARG A 160 2.58 25.38 1.18
CA ARG A 160 3.84 24.68 0.89
C ARG A 160 3.98 24.57 -0.62
N LEU A 161 5.16 24.91 -1.11
CA LEU A 161 5.53 24.76 -2.52
C LEU A 161 6.83 23.98 -2.57
N ARG A 162 6.93 22.97 -3.41
CA ARG A 162 8.15 22.21 -3.62
C ARG A 162 8.49 22.15 -5.09
N ALA A 163 9.79 22.27 -5.39
CA ALA A 163 10.33 22.02 -6.71
C ALA A 163 11.70 21.34 -6.58
N GLY A 164 11.94 20.34 -7.40
CA GLY A 164 13.19 19.60 -7.42
C GLY A 164 13.44 18.95 -8.77
N GLY A 165 14.66 18.44 -8.93
CA GLY A 165 15.05 17.72 -10.13
C GLY A 165 16.38 16.99 -9.95
N GLY A 166 16.68 16.10 -10.88
CA GLY A 166 17.88 15.27 -10.73
C GLY A 166 18.13 14.30 -11.87
N SER A 167 18.61 13.12 -11.49
CA SER A 167 18.94 12.04 -12.42
C SER A 167 17.78 11.68 -13.33
N PHE A 168 18.09 11.17 -14.51
CA PHE A 168 17.12 10.74 -15.52
C PHE A 168 16.17 11.86 -16.00
N TRP A 169 16.66 13.11 -15.98
CA TRP A 169 15.86 14.30 -16.26
C TRP A 169 14.58 14.37 -15.41
N GLY A 170 14.65 13.75 -14.21
CA GLY A 170 13.58 13.76 -13.25
C GLY A 170 13.31 15.16 -12.73
N ASN A 171 12.04 15.49 -12.58
CA ASN A 171 11.58 16.68 -11.87
C ASN A 171 10.35 16.35 -11.02
N GLU A 172 10.21 17.10 -9.94
CA GLU A 172 9.09 16.98 -9.02
C GLU A 172 8.63 18.36 -8.58
N GLU A 173 7.34 18.56 -8.61
CA GLU A 173 6.69 19.78 -8.13
C GLU A 173 5.51 19.40 -7.22
N SER A 174 5.29 20.17 -6.17
CA SER A 174 4.07 20.05 -5.38
C SER A 174 3.61 21.39 -4.80
N LEU A 175 2.31 21.48 -4.62
CA LEU A 175 1.61 22.57 -3.96
C LEU A 175 0.69 21.98 -2.90
N LEU A 176 0.75 22.50 -1.67
CA LEU A 176 -0.22 22.23 -0.62
C LEU A 176 -0.68 23.56 -0.02
N GLY A 177 -1.96 23.87 -0.16
CA GLY A 177 -2.63 24.98 0.51
C GLY A 177 -3.58 24.46 1.58
N ALA A 178 -3.42 24.92 2.82
CA ALA A 178 -4.28 24.55 3.93
C ALA A 178 -4.89 25.78 4.59
N LEU A 179 -6.18 25.69 4.92
CA LEU A 179 -6.90 26.70 5.67
C LEU A 179 -7.47 26.07 6.93
N ALA A 180 -7.14 26.64 8.09
CA ALA A 180 -7.68 26.22 9.38
C ALA A 180 -8.56 27.34 9.95
N ARG A 181 -9.82 27.05 10.22
CA ARG A 181 -10.83 27.93 10.79
C ARG A 181 -11.61 27.19 11.89
N LYS A 182 -12.31 27.91 12.73
CA LYS A 182 -13.01 27.36 13.90
C LYS A 182 -14.01 26.22 13.57
N ARG A 183 -14.68 26.29 12.44
CA ARG A 183 -15.71 25.32 12.03
C ARG A 183 -15.48 24.75 10.63
N TRP A 184 -14.43 25.15 9.96
CA TRP A 184 -14.12 24.69 8.62
C TRP A 184 -12.62 24.65 8.40
N ASN A 185 -12.14 23.51 8.01
CA ASN A 185 -10.76 23.31 7.58
C ASN A 185 -10.79 22.78 6.16
N GLY A 186 -9.94 23.30 5.31
CA GLY A 186 -9.83 22.84 3.92
C GLY A 186 -8.37 22.64 3.53
N ARG A 187 -8.11 21.69 2.65
CA ARG A 187 -6.80 21.44 2.07
C ARG A 187 -6.93 21.19 0.57
N LEU A 188 -6.11 21.88 -0.22
CA LEU A 188 -5.90 21.63 -1.64
C LEU A 188 -4.46 21.18 -1.81
N THR A 189 -4.25 20.04 -2.48
CA THR A 189 -2.92 19.55 -2.79
C THR A 189 -2.84 19.15 -4.25
N ALA A 190 -1.71 19.45 -4.90
CA ALA A 190 -1.41 19.01 -6.25
C ALA A 190 0.06 18.63 -6.34
N SER A 191 0.39 17.60 -7.09
CA SER A 191 1.77 17.20 -7.33
C SER A 191 1.96 16.71 -8.76
N ARG A 192 3.19 16.84 -9.22
CA ARG A 192 3.68 16.24 -10.47
C ARG A 192 5.06 15.65 -10.21
N ASN A 193 5.25 14.43 -10.70
CA ASN A 193 6.54 13.75 -10.71
C ASN A 193 6.76 13.16 -12.10
N PHE A 194 7.90 13.49 -12.71
CA PHE A 194 8.19 13.17 -14.09
C PHE A 194 9.64 12.72 -14.25
N SER A 195 9.90 11.78 -15.15
CA SER A 195 11.24 11.40 -15.59
C SER A 195 11.22 10.93 -17.03
N THR A 196 12.28 11.19 -17.78
CA THR A 196 12.47 10.60 -19.12
C THR A 196 12.94 9.15 -19.05
N GLY A 197 13.15 8.62 -17.84
CA GLY A 197 13.54 7.24 -17.63
C GLY A 197 15.04 6.97 -17.71
N PHE A 198 15.38 5.72 -17.51
CA PHE A 198 16.74 5.21 -17.54
C PHE A 198 16.83 3.97 -18.44
N MET A 199 18.02 3.65 -18.88
CA MET A 199 18.27 2.45 -19.69
C MET A 199 18.15 1.20 -18.79
N ALA A 200 17.11 0.40 -19.03
CA ALA A 200 16.81 -0.75 -18.19
C ALA A 200 17.85 -1.88 -18.31
N ALA A 201 18.21 -2.27 -19.55
CA ALA A 201 19.15 -3.37 -19.79
C ALA A 201 19.89 -3.13 -21.11
N PRO A 202 21.21 -2.86 -21.09
CA PRO A 202 21.98 -2.64 -22.32
C PRO A 202 21.89 -3.81 -23.32
N ALA A 203 21.85 -5.05 -22.83
CA ALA A 203 21.71 -6.24 -23.70
C ALA A 203 20.35 -6.30 -24.40
N PHE A 204 19.26 -5.94 -23.71
CA PHE A 204 17.93 -5.87 -24.31
C PHE A 204 17.83 -4.74 -25.34
N ASN A 205 18.35 -3.56 -25.01
CA ASN A 205 18.36 -2.43 -25.93
C ASN A 205 19.18 -2.74 -27.19
N ALA A 206 20.30 -3.42 -27.05
CA ALA A 206 21.08 -3.88 -28.20
C ALA A 206 20.30 -4.87 -29.08
N TYR A 207 19.60 -5.82 -28.47
CA TYR A 207 18.75 -6.77 -29.18
C TYR A 207 17.58 -6.07 -29.89
N CYS A 208 16.86 -5.21 -29.18
CA CYS A 208 15.74 -4.44 -29.71
C CYS A 208 16.16 -3.57 -30.90
N ASN A 209 17.27 -2.83 -30.79
CA ASN A 209 17.81 -2.00 -31.87
C ASN A 209 18.28 -2.84 -33.07
N ALA A 210 18.91 -3.99 -32.83
CA ALA A 210 19.38 -4.88 -33.90
C ALA A 210 18.24 -5.47 -34.72
N GLN A 211 17.09 -5.73 -34.09
CA GLN A 211 15.91 -6.28 -34.76
C GLN A 211 15.06 -5.20 -35.42
N GLN A 212 15.25 -3.92 -35.12
CA GLN A 212 14.40 -2.79 -35.54
C GLN A 212 12.90 -3.01 -35.28
N LEU A 213 12.60 -3.84 -34.25
CA LEU A 213 11.24 -4.35 -34.04
C LEU A 213 10.31 -3.32 -33.39
N TYR A 214 10.84 -2.36 -32.62
CA TYR A 214 10.03 -1.58 -31.69
C TYR A 214 10.37 -0.08 -31.63
N GLY A 215 10.98 0.49 -32.65
CA GLY A 215 11.36 1.90 -32.66
C GLY A 215 12.51 2.22 -31.69
N ASP A 216 12.35 3.27 -30.90
CA ASP A 216 13.36 3.65 -29.89
C ASP A 216 13.26 2.76 -28.65
N CYS A 217 14.22 1.86 -28.48
CA CYS A 217 14.30 0.94 -27.34
C CYS A 217 15.07 1.52 -26.17
N GLN A 218 15.48 2.77 -26.24
CA GLN A 218 16.21 3.47 -25.18
C GLN A 218 15.22 4.24 -24.30
N ASN A 219 15.49 4.29 -23.01
CA ASN A 219 14.77 5.11 -22.02
C ASN A 219 13.26 4.82 -21.86
N ASP A 220 12.81 3.58 -22.11
CA ASP A 220 11.42 3.21 -21.96
C ASP A 220 11.02 2.86 -20.53
N ARG A 221 11.62 3.53 -19.56
CA ARG A 221 11.29 3.58 -18.14
C ARG A 221 10.94 5.00 -17.71
N ASP A 222 10.43 5.77 -18.65
CA ASP A 222 9.87 7.09 -18.38
C ASP A 222 8.59 6.97 -17.54
N TYR A 223 8.30 8.02 -16.79
CA TYR A 223 7.05 8.12 -16.06
C TYR A 223 6.59 9.56 -15.93
N ARG A 224 5.29 9.72 -15.77
CA ARG A 224 4.62 10.96 -15.42
C ARG A 224 3.47 10.64 -14.48
N ASN A 225 3.54 11.14 -13.26
CA ASN A 225 2.49 11.02 -12.25
C ASN A 225 1.99 12.41 -11.89
N GLU A 226 0.70 12.64 -11.99
CA GLU A 226 0.02 13.88 -11.64
C GLU A 226 -1.13 13.54 -10.70
N ASP A 227 -1.13 14.11 -9.51
CA ASP A 227 -2.14 13.87 -8.50
C ASP A 227 -2.66 15.19 -7.96
N ALA A 228 -3.97 15.27 -7.68
CA ALA A 228 -4.59 16.42 -7.04
C ALA A 228 -5.68 15.98 -6.07
N SER A 229 -5.80 16.67 -4.94
CA SER A 229 -6.86 16.42 -3.96
C SER A 229 -7.41 17.71 -3.35
N LEU A 230 -8.70 17.67 -3.03
CA LEU A 230 -9.42 18.69 -2.26
C LEU A 230 -10.11 18.01 -1.09
N GLU A 231 -9.85 18.48 0.10
CA GLU A 231 -10.41 17.95 1.33
C GLU A 231 -11.04 19.04 2.17
N ASP A 232 -12.20 18.76 2.74
CA ASP A 232 -12.94 19.65 3.61
C ASP A 232 -13.40 18.95 4.88
N TRP A 233 -13.19 19.59 6.03
CA TRP A 233 -13.71 19.21 7.34
C TRP A 233 -14.63 20.31 7.86
N ILE A 234 -15.91 20.02 8.00
CA ILE A 234 -16.94 21.00 8.31
C ILE A 234 -17.63 20.62 9.62
N GLY A 235 -17.41 21.42 10.66
CA GLY A 235 -18.08 21.24 11.96
C GLY A 235 -19.53 21.73 11.91
N GLY A 236 -20.49 20.81 12.05
CA GLY A 236 -21.91 21.04 12.02
C GLY A 236 -22.64 20.72 13.34
N LYS A 237 -23.97 20.82 13.34
CA LYS A 237 -24.81 20.45 14.51
C LYS A 237 -24.87 18.93 14.73
N LEU A 238 -24.74 18.14 13.67
CA LEU A 238 -24.77 16.67 13.74
C LEU A 238 -23.42 16.08 14.17
N GLY A 239 -22.32 16.77 13.89
CA GLY A 239 -20.94 16.33 14.08
C GLY A 239 -20.05 16.94 13.00
N VAL A 240 -18.91 16.30 12.71
CA VAL A 240 -18.01 16.68 11.64
C VAL A 240 -18.42 16.00 10.35
N SER A 241 -18.48 16.77 9.26
CA SER A 241 -18.57 16.27 7.90
C SER A 241 -17.17 16.33 7.28
N TYR A 242 -16.72 15.24 6.68
CA TYR A 242 -15.49 15.16 5.90
C TYR A 242 -15.83 14.88 4.44
N LEU A 243 -15.21 15.61 3.52
CA LEU A 243 -15.34 15.42 2.08
C LEU A 243 -13.94 15.33 1.47
N LEU A 244 -13.76 14.40 0.54
CA LEU A 244 -12.54 14.21 -0.24
C LEU A 244 -12.92 14.09 -1.71
N PHE A 245 -12.27 14.88 -2.56
CA PHE A 245 -12.25 14.73 -4.01
C PHE A 245 -10.79 14.60 -4.43
N ALA A 246 -10.46 13.57 -5.21
CA ALA A 246 -9.11 13.34 -5.65
C ALA A 246 -9.07 12.82 -7.09
N ALA A 247 -7.98 13.13 -7.79
CA ALA A 247 -7.75 12.71 -9.16
C ALA A 247 -6.28 12.38 -9.39
N SER A 248 -6.01 11.39 -10.23
CA SER A 248 -4.68 11.03 -10.70
C SER A 248 -4.66 10.81 -12.21
N ASP A 249 -3.52 11.12 -12.82
CA ASP A 249 -3.18 10.76 -14.22
C ASP A 249 -1.72 10.28 -14.21
N ARG A 250 -1.51 9.00 -14.50
CA ARG A 250 -0.21 8.36 -14.45
C ARG A 250 0.07 7.69 -15.77
N SER A 251 1.32 7.79 -16.24
CA SER A 251 1.76 7.04 -17.41
C SER A 251 3.21 6.62 -17.24
N PHE A 252 3.55 5.46 -17.75
CA PHE A 252 4.90 4.93 -17.63
C PHE A 252 5.25 3.97 -18.78
N GLY A 253 6.54 3.92 -19.08
CA GLY A 253 7.10 2.91 -19.97
C GLY A 253 7.14 1.56 -19.26
N ALA A 254 6.40 0.59 -19.78
CA ALA A 254 6.26 -0.76 -19.24
C ALA A 254 7.16 -1.78 -19.97
N ASN A 255 8.33 -1.33 -20.43
CA ASN A 255 9.30 -2.17 -21.13
C ASN A 255 9.68 -3.41 -20.31
N GLN A 256 9.52 -4.60 -20.88
CA GLN A 256 9.77 -5.91 -20.27
C GLN A 256 8.82 -6.33 -19.13
N PHE A 257 7.77 -5.60 -18.81
CA PHE A 257 6.80 -6.02 -17.79
C PHE A 257 5.96 -7.21 -18.24
N TYR A 258 5.52 -7.18 -19.49
CA TYR A 258 4.58 -8.14 -20.08
C TYR A 258 5.22 -8.91 -21.25
N GLY A 259 6.51 -9.22 -21.15
CA GLY A 259 7.28 -9.89 -22.19
C GLY A 259 8.33 -8.98 -22.84
N PRO A 260 8.93 -9.37 -23.96
CA PRO A 260 10.05 -8.66 -24.58
C PRO A 260 9.60 -7.43 -25.40
N TYR A 261 8.50 -6.79 -25.01
CA TYR A 261 7.92 -5.67 -25.75
C TYR A 261 8.24 -4.34 -25.09
N ASN A 262 8.30 -3.28 -25.90
CA ASN A 262 8.34 -1.91 -25.47
C ASN A 262 6.90 -1.42 -25.23
N SER A 263 6.32 -1.86 -24.12
CA SER A 263 4.96 -1.53 -23.74
C SER A 263 4.86 -0.18 -23.04
N TRP A 264 3.68 0.39 -23.03
CA TRP A 264 3.37 1.62 -22.33
C TRP A 264 1.99 1.50 -21.67
N GLU A 265 1.82 2.17 -20.54
CA GLU A 265 0.60 2.11 -19.78
C GLU A 265 0.23 3.50 -19.23
N ARG A 266 -1.06 3.78 -19.17
CA ARG A 266 -1.61 5.00 -18.58
C ARG A 266 -2.83 4.68 -17.74
N THR A 267 -2.80 5.12 -16.49
CA THR A 267 -3.93 4.99 -15.57
C THR A 267 -4.49 6.37 -15.19
N LYS A 268 -5.80 6.47 -15.01
CA LYS A 268 -6.46 7.66 -14.49
C LYS A 268 -7.42 7.27 -13.38
N GLY A 269 -7.31 7.94 -12.25
CA GLY A 269 -8.18 7.75 -11.09
C GLY A 269 -9.02 8.99 -10.82
N LEU A 270 -10.29 8.78 -10.48
CA LEU A 270 -11.16 9.77 -9.85
C LEU A 270 -11.73 9.16 -8.59
N PHE A 271 -11.68 9.90 -7.50
CA PHE A 271 -12.20 9.47 -6.22
C PHE A 271 -13.06 10.58 -5.59
N ALA A 272 -14.20 10.19 -5.02
CA ALA A 272 -15.02 11.04 -4.19
C ALA A 272 -15.42 10.27 -2.93
N GLY A 273 -15.11 10.82 -1.77
CA GLY A 273 -15.44 10.22 -0.47
C GLY A 273 -16.12 11.24 0.44
N GLY A 274 -17.08 10.78 1.22
CA GLY A 274 -17.76 11.59 2.22
C GLY A 274 -18.01 10.81 3.51
N ARG A 275 -17.79 11.47 4.64
CA ARG A 275 -18.05 10.94 5.98
C ARG A 275 -18.87 11.92 6.77
N GLN A 276 -19.93 11.47 7.42
CA GLN A 276 -20.74 12.26 8.31
C GLN A 276 -20.79 11.62 9.70
N GLU A 277 -20.28 12.32 10.70
CA GLU A 277 -20.51 11.98 12.09
C GLU A 277 -21.94 12.42 12.49
N ILE A 278 -22.68 11.54 13.13
CA ILE A 278 -24.03 11.78 13.64
C ILE A 278 -24.02 11.61 15.15
N GLY A 279 -23.88 12.73 15.86
CA GLY A 279 -23.57 12.73 17.28
C GLY A 279 -22.18 12.16 17.56
N SER A 280 -22.00 11.52 18.71
CA SER A 280 -20.71 10.93 19.13
C SER A 280 -20.62 9.42 18.87
N ARG A 281 -21.66 8.81 18.30
CA ARG A 281 -21.78 7.35 18.25
C ARG A 281 -21.98 6.76 16.87
N THR A 282 -22.50 7.54 15.93
CA THR A 282 -22.85 7.04 14.61
C THR A 282 -22.06 7.76 13.54
N GLN A 283 -21.60 7.02 12.55
CA GLN A 283 -20.88 7.50 11.39
C GLN A 283 -21.50 6.89 10.14
N ALA A 284 -21.74 7.72 9.14
CA ALA A 284 -22.15 7.29 7.81
C ALA A 284 -21.06 7.68 6.81
N ASP A 285 -20.65 6.73 5.98
CA ASP A 285 -19.64 6.92 4.96
C ASP A 285 -20.22 6.58 3.59
N PHE A 286 -19.74 7.29 2.57
CA PHE A 286 -20.00 6.98 1.16
C PHE A 286 -18.74 7.28 0.36
N SER A 287 -18.39 6.41 -0.60
CA SER A 287 -17.34 6.67 -1.56
C SER A 287 -17.68 6.15 -2.95
N TYR A 288 -17.06 6.75 -3.94
CA TYR A 288 -17.08 6.32 -5.34
C TYR A 288 -15.69 6.49 -5.94
N ARG A 289 -15.18 5.45 -6.58
CA ARG A 289 -13.96 5.44 -7.37
C ARG A 289 -14.28 5.12 -8.82
N ARG A 290 -13.61 5.80 -9.74
CA ARG A 290 -13.52 5.41 -11.14
C ARG A 290 -12.05 5.34 -11.50
N HIS A 291 -11.66 4.22 -12.09
CA HIS A 291 -10.30 4.03 -12.59
C HIS A 291 -10.35 3.66 -14.08
N THR A 292 -9.33 4.05 -14.82
CA THR A 292 -9.14 3.64 -16.21
C THR A 292 -7.70 3.22 -16.41
N ASP A 293 -7.52 2.16 -17.17
CA ASP A 293 -6.22 1.63 -17.54
C ASP A 293 -6.18 1.47 -19.08
N GLU A 294 -5.20 2.13 -19.69
CA GLU A 294 -4.89 2.07 -21.12
C GLU A 294 -3.52 1.41 -21.29
N PHE A 295 -3.50 0.19 -21.77
CA PHE A 295 -2.27 -0.56 -22.03
C PHE A 295 -2.01 -0.67 -23.52
N VAL A 296 -0.78 -0.34 -23.95
CA VAL A 296 -0.31 -0.46 -25.33
C VAL A 296 0.87 -1.42 -25.38
N LEU A 297 0.73 -2.55 -26.07
CA LEU A 297 1.74 -3.60 -26.14
C LEU A 297 3.03 -3.14 -26.82
N ILE A 298 2.92 -2.41 -27.92
CA ILE A 298 4.05 -1.84 -28.66
C ILE A 298 3.84 -0.35 -28.78
N ARG A 299 4.54 0.42 -27.95
CA ARG A 299 4.37 1.88 -27.82
C ARG A 299 4.46 2.62 -29.17
N SER A 300 5.37 2.21 -30.06
CA SER A 300 5.54 2.82 -31.38
C SER A 300 4.48 2.39 -32.41
N VAL A 301 3.70 1.35 -32.11
CA VAL A 301 2.66 0.80 -33.00
C VAL A 301 1.41 0.44 -32.15
N PRO A 302 0.68 1.43 -31.62
CA PRO A 302 -0.50 1.16 -30.77
C PRO A 302 -1.55 0.29 -31.45
N SER A 303 -1.69 0.41 -32.76
CA SER A 303 -2.62 -0.39 -33.57
C SER A 303 -2.33 -1.90 -33.58
N ALA A 304 -1.16 -2.35 -33.09
CA ALA A 304 -0.86 -3.76 -32.98
C ALA A 304 -1.69 -4.44 -31.88
N TYR A 305 -1.81 -3.81 -30.72
CA TYR A 305 -2.64 -4.28 -29.62
C TYR A 305 -2.73 -3.19 -28.54
N GLU A 306 -3.93 -2.83 -28.18
CA GLU A 306 -4.25 -1.87 -27.14
C GLU A 306 -5.43 -2.38 -26.32
N ASN A 307 -5.33 -2.30 -24.99
CA ASN A 307 -6.43 -2.58 -24.06
C ASN A 307 -6.89 -1.28 -23.41
N ASN A 308 -8.21 -1.16 -23.27
CA ASN A 308 -8.82 -0.09 -22.49
C ASN A 308 -9.78 -0.68 -21.45
N HIS A 309 -9.47 -0.46 -20.19
CA HIS A 309 -10.28 -0.87 -19.07
C HIS A 309 -10.87 0.36 -18.39
N THR A 310 -12.11 0.28 -17.97
CA THR A 310 -12.75 1.26 -17.09
C THR A 310 -13.47 0.48 -16.01
N ASP A 311 -13.02 0.60 -14.81
CA ASP A 311 -13.67 0.05 -13.62
C ASP A 311 -14.22 1.16 -12.74
N GLY A 312 -15.20 0.82 -11.94
CA GLY A 312 -15.78 1.70 -10.95
C GLY A 312 -16.22 0.93 -9.75
N SER A 313 -15.99 1.49 -8.57
CA SER A 313 -16.47 0.94 -7.30
C SER A 313 -17.21 2.00 -6.48
N TRP A 314 -18.13 1.54 -5.66
CA TRP A 314 -18.85 2.40 -4.71
C TRP A 314 -19.00 1.66 -3.38
N GLN A 315 -19.04 2.41 -2.30
CA GLN A 315 -19.25 1.90 -0.95
C GLN A 315 -20.16 2.83 -0.18
N ALA A 316 -21.06 2.27 0.59
CA ALA A 316 -21.87 2.98 1.57
C ALA A 316 -21.84 2.21 2.90
N SER A 317 -21.57 2.87 4.01
CA SER A 317 -21.54 2.23 5.31
C SER A 317 -22.23 3.06 6.40
N LEU A 318 -22.77 2.36 7.38
CA LEU A 318 -23.31 2.93 8.60
C LEU A 318 -22.70 2.18 9.78
N ARG A 319 -21.96 2.89 10.63
CA ARG A 319 -21.29 2.35 11.81
C ARG A 319 -21.87 2.97 13.06
N ARG A 320 -22.09 2.17 14.07
CA ARG A 320 -22.55 2.64 15.37
C ARG A 320 -21.72 2.07 16.50
N LYS A 321 -21.14 2.96 17.29
CA LYS A 321 -20.37 2.66 18.48
C LYS A 321 -21.22 2.81 19.72
N GLU A 322 -21.34 1.73 20.50
CA GLU A 322 -21.94 1.76 21.83
C GLU A 322 -20.88 1.60 22.90
N THR A 323 -20.77 2.58 23.79
CA THR A 323 -19.86 2.52 24.92
C THR A 323 -20.46 1.64 26.01
N ILE A 324 -19.81 0.54 26.35
CA ILE A 324 -20.27 -0.43 27.36
C ILE A 324 -19.67 -0.09 28.72
N ALA A 325 -18.40 0.35 28.74
CA ALA A 325 -17.69 0.82 29.92
C ALA A 325 -16.69 1.90 29.52
N THR A 326 -15.99 2.49 30.48
CA THR A 326 -15.11 3.67 30.25
C THR A 326 -14.16 3.57 29.06
N ALA A 327 -13.66 2.36 28.75
CA ALA A 327 -12.78 2.12 27.61
C ALA A 327 -13.23 0.90 26.78
N SER A 328 -14.42 0.36 27.02
CA SER A 328 -14.96 -0.81 26.31
C SER A 328 -16.10 -0.39 25.39
N ALA A 329 -16.14 -0.91 24.20
CA ALA A 329 -17.11 -0.54 23.18
C ALA A 329 -17.58 -1.74 22.36
N LEU A 330 -18.80 -1.65 21.86
CA LEU A 330 -19.32 -2.50 20.79
C LEU A 330 -19.48 -1.62 19.55
N LEU A 331 -18.87 -2.03 18.45
CA LEU A 331 -19.09 -1.47 17.13
C LEU A 331 -20.06 -2.37 16.37
N LEU A 332 -21.11 -1.78 15.84
CA LEU A 332 -22.03 -2.42 14.89
C LEU A 332 -21.91 -1.71 13.55
N GLY A 333 -21.84 -2.46 12.47
CA GLY A 333 -21.74 -1.90 11.13
C GLY A 333 -22.62 -2.62 10.12
N LEU A 334 -23.15 -1.84 9.19
CA LEU A 334 -23.79 -2.28 7.97
C LEU A 334 -23.05 -1.65 6.80
N GLU A 335 -22.83 -2.41 5.75
CA GLU A 335 -22.13 -1.96 4.58
C GLU A 335 -22.76 -2.53 3.32
N ALA A 336 -22.80 -1.72 2.27
CA ALA A 336 -23.17 -2.13 0.92
C ALA A 336 -22.17 -1.54 -0.03
N ASP A 337 -21.68 -2.33 -0.94
CA ASP A 337 -20.69 -1.94 -1.91
C ASP A 337 -20.86 -2.71 -3.23
N GLY A 338 -20.21 -2.23 -4.27
CA GLY A 338 -20.23 -2.88 -5.56
C GLY A 338 -19.17 -2.35 -6.48
N ASP A 339 -18.84 -3.17 -7.46
CA ASP A 339 -17.89 -2.84 -8.50
C ASP A 339 -18.43 -3.22 -9.89
N SER A 340 -17.85 -2.61 -10.92
CA SER A 340 -18.18 -2.87 -12.31
C SER A 340 -16.97 -2.64 -13.20
N ILE A 341 -16.92 -3.35 -14.33
CA ILE A 341 -15.89 -3.17 -15.34
C ILE A 341 -16.48 -3.10 -16.72
N ARG A 342 -15.83 -2.31 -17.57
CA ARG A 342 -16.02 -2.29 -19.01
C ARG A 342 -14.63 -2.33 -19.67
N SER A 343 -14.36 -3.36 -20.46
CA SER A 343 -13.01 -3.67 -20.92
C SER A 343 -13.00 -4.17 -22.35
N PHE A 344 -12.21 -3.50 -23.20
CA PHE A 344 -12.14 -3.77 -24.63
C PHE A 344 -10.70 -3.80 -25.12
N ASN A 345 -10.45 -4.64 -26.14
CA ASN A 345 -9.25 -4.64 -26.95
C ASN A 345 -9.48 -3.87 -28.24
N PHE A 346 -8.46 -3.17 -28.67
CA PHE A 346 -8.38 -2.46 -29.94
C PHE A 346 -7.22 -3.02 -30.73
N SER A 347 -7.45 -3.32 -32.00
CA SER A 347 -6.42 -3.72 -32.95
C SER A 347 -6.81 -3.26 -34.35
N GLN A 348 -5.89 -3.35 -35.31
CA GLN A 348 -6.22 -3.13 -36.72
C GLN A 348 -6.15 -4.46 -37.48
N ASN A 349 -7.14 -4.70 -38.34
CA ASN A 349 -7.11 -5.81 -39.25
C ASN A 349 -6.12 -5.53 -40.42
N THR A 350 -5.93 -6.51 -41.28
CA THR A 350 -5.05 -6.40 -42.46
C THR A 350 -5.43 -5.30 -43.44
N LEU A 351 -6.62 -4.74 -43.32
CA LEU A 351 -7.13 -3.63 -44.14
C LEU A 351 -6.98 -2.27 -43.44
N GLY A 352 -6.36 -2.23 -42.28
CA GLY A 352 -6.20 -1.02 -41.48
C GLY A 352 -7.49 -0.53 -40.79
N GLN A 353 -8.53 -1.36 -40.72
CA GLN A 353 -9.78 -1.01 -40.02
C GLN A 353 -9.65 -1.37 -38.54
N GLU A 354 -10.14 -0.50 -37.66
CA GLU A 354 -10.22 -0.79 -36.24
C GLU A 354 -11.15 -1.95 -35.96
N VAL A 355 -10.67 -2.89 -35.17
CA VAL A 355 -11.42 -4.04 -34.69
C VAL A 355 -11.49 -3.96 -33.18
N PHE A 356 -12.70 -4.07 -32.67
CA PHE A 356 -12.98 -4.09 -31.21
C PHE A 356 -13.35 -5.51 -30.80
N SER A 357 -12.82 -5.96 -29.70
CA SER A 357 -13.20 -7.21 -29.06
C SER A 357 -13.22 -7.04 -27.55
N ASP A 358 -13.93 -7.91 -26.85
CA ASP A 358 -13.90 -7.91 -25.40
C ASP A 358 -12.50 -8.35 -24.92
N ALA A 359 -11.92 -7.56 -24.00
CA ALA A 359 -10.76 -7.99 -23.23
C ALA A 359 -11.22 -8.79 -22.02
N LEU A 360 -11.88 -8.11 -21.07
CA LEU A 360 -12.56 -8.73 -19.92
C LEU A 360 -14.09 -8.67 -20.08
N GLY A 361 -14.62 -7.88 -21.03
CA GLY A 361 -16.04 -7.68 -21.25
C GLY A 361 -16.67 -6.65 -20.33
N VAL A 362 -17.98 -6.84 -20.05
CA VAL A 362 -18.78 -5.94 -19.19
C VAL A 362 -19.37 -6.76 -18.05
N HIS A 363 -18.97 -6.46 -16.83
CA HIS A 363 -19.39 -7.16 -15.64
C HIS A 363 -19.72 -6.19 -14.51
N ALA A 364 -20.54 -6.63 -13.56
CA ALA A 364 -20.81 -5.93 -12.32
C ALA A 364 -21.20 -6.92 -11.21
N ARG A 365 -20.86 -6.60 -9.99
CA ARG A 365 -21.23 -7.37 -8.79
C ARG A 365 -21.50 -6.43 -7.63
N ASN A 366 -22.36 -6.85 -6.71
CA ASN A 366 -22.70 -6.10 -5.50
C ASN A 366 -22.58 -7.01 -4.29
N ARG A 367 -22.31 -6.39 -3.15
CA ARG A 367 -22.13 -7.04 -1.87
C ARG A 367 -22.89 -6.29 -0.80
N GLY A 368 -23.24 -6.99 0.25
CA GLY A 368 -23.80 -6.39 1.45
C GLY A 368 -23.32 -7.13 2.67
N SER A 369 -23.01 -6.43 3.74
CA SER A 369 -22.49 -7.05 4.96
C SER A 369 -23.03 -6.42 6.22
N GLY A 370 -23.02 -7.24 7.28
CA GLY A 370 -23.23 -6.81 8.64
C GLY A 370 -22.12 -7.33 9.53
N TYR A 371 -21.65 -6.51 10.47
CA TYR A 371 -20.61 -6.93 11.39
C TYR A 371 -20.79 -6.35 12.79
N ALA A 372 -20.24 -7.07 13.74
CA ALA A 372 -20.14 -6.66 15.13
C ALA A 372 -18.73 -6.89 15.64
N ASP A 373 -18.19 -5.92 16.35
CA ASP A 373 -16.87 -6.00 16.98
C ASP A 373 -16.93 -5.49 18.40
N PHE A 374 -16.40 -6.25 19.32
CA PHE A 374 -16.42 -5.99 20.74
C PHE A 374 -15.02 -5.78 21.28
N ASP A 375 -14.73 -4.55 21.73
CA ASP A 375 -13.49 -4.18 22.42
C ASP A 375 -13.72 -4.12 23.92
N LEU A 376 -13.06 -4.99 24.66
CA LEU A 376 -13.09 -5.04 26.10
C LEU A 376 -11.75 -4.55 26.71
N ARG A 377 -11.80 -3.42 27.43
CA ARG A 377 -10.66 -2.80 28.10
C ARG A 377 -11.04 -2.37 29.50
N PRO A 378 -10.91 -3.25 30.47
CA PRO A 378 -11.23 -2.91 31.85
C PRO A 378 -10.27 -1.85 32.41
N SER A 379 -10.80 -0.77 32.98
CA SER A 379 -10.08 0.45 33.36
C SER A 379 -8.94 0.27 34.40
N LYS A 380 -8.85 -0.88 35.05
CA LYS A 380 -7.81 -1.22 36.02
C LYS A 380 -7.04 -2.49 35.70
N GLN A 381 -7.32 -3.07 34.56
CA GLN A 381 -6.68 -4.33 34.14
C GLN A 381 -5.54 -4.04 33.15
N ARG A 382 -4.54 -4.90 33.18
CA ARG A 382 -3.39 -4.82 32.28
C ARG A 382 -3.61 -5.62 30.98
N TRP A 383 -4.84 -5.96 30.65
CA TRP A 383 -5.18 -6.72 29.47
C TRP A 383 -6.33 -6.06 28.69
N ASN A 384 -6.38 -6.32 27.41
CA ASN A 384 -7.51 -6.02 26.55
C ASN A 384 -7.82 -7.21 25.63
N LEU A 385 -9.04 -7.24 25.15
CA LEU A 385 -9.56 -8.27 24.27
C LEU A 385 -10.44 -7.60 23.20
N SER A 386 -10.24 -7.98 21.94
CA SER A 386 -11.12 -7.63 20.82
C SER A 386 -11.63 -8.90 20.18
N ALA A 387 -12.93 -8.96 19.89
CA ALA A 387 -13.57 -10.11 19.25
C ALA A 387 -14.67 -9.63 18.31
N GLY A 388 -14.66 -10.08 17.09
CA GLY A 388 -15.63 -9.65 16.09
C GLY A 388 -16.01 -10.73 15.10
N ILE A 389 -17.08 -10.45 14.38
CA ILE A 389 -17.61 -11.31 13.33
C ILE A 389 -18.28 -10.45 12.26
N ARG A 390 -18.04 -10.80 11.00
CA ARG A 390 -18.68 -10.21 9.81
C ARG A 390 -19.32 -11.31 8.99
N GLU A 391 -20.52 -11.08 8.52
CA GLU A 391 -21.13 -11.86 7.44
C GLU A 391 -21.27 -10.95 6.22
N GLU A 392 -20.78 -11.43 5.08
CA GLU A 392 -20.89 -10.76 3.80
C GLU A 392 -21.60 -11.64 2.79
N ILE A 393 -22.58 -11.08 2.07
CA ILE A 393 -23.39 -11.74 1.04
C ILE A 393 -23.09 -11.13 -0.32
N PHE A 394 -23.08 -11.95 -1.35
CA PHE A 394 -22.67 -11.58 -2.71
C PHE A 394 -23.81 -11.77 -3.71
N SER A 395 -23.91 -10.87 -4.69
CA SER A 395 -24.84 -10.99 -5.81
C SER A 395 -24.47 -12.08 -6.82
N GLY A 396 -23.23 -12.60 -6.75
CA GLY A 396 -22.70 -13.68 -7.57
C GLY A 396 -21.56 -14.37 -6.84
N GLY A 397 -21.26 -15.62 -7.18
CA GLY A 397 -20.25 -16.42 -6.49
C GLY A 397 -20.78 -17.13 -5.23
N PRO A 398 -20.05 -17.17 -4.11
CA PRO A 398 -20.52 -17.78 -2.88
C PRO A 398 -21.72 -17.00 -2.34
N ARG A 399 -22.65 -17.73 -1.67
CA ARG A 399 -23.83 -17.06 -1.10
C ARG A 399 -23.48 -16.12 0.04
N SER A 400 -22.60 -16.54 0.92
CA SER A 400 -22.05 -15.71 1.99
C SER A 400 -20.69 -16.20 2.47
N VAL A 401 -19.95 -15.31 3.14
CA VAL A 401 -18.70 -15.60 3.84
C VAL A 401 -18.80 -15.06 5.26
N LEU A 402 -18.41 -15.88 6.24
CA LEU A 402 -18.35 -15.51 7.64
C LEU A 402 -16.87 -15.31 8.05
N ALA A 403 -16.53 -14.14 8.53
CA ALA A 403 -15.17 -13.77 8.92
C ALA A 403 -15.08 -13.38 10.41
N PRO A 404 -14.74 -14.32 11.30
CA PRO A 404 -14.47 -14.03 12.71
C PRO A 404 -13.03 -13.58 12.94
N HIS A 405 -12.81 -12.79 14.01
CA HIS A 405 -11.49 -12.54 14.57
C HIS A 405 -11.49 -12.52 16.09
N LEU A 406 -10.30 -12.72 16.66
CA LEU A 406 -10.01 -12.58 18.08
C LEU A 406 -8.60 -12.01 18.25
N ALA A 407 -8.46 -10.98 19.08
CA ALA A 407 -7.18 -10.40 19.41
C ALA A 407 -7.12 -10.03 20.91
N GLY A 408 -5.96 -10.17 21.52
CA GLY A 408 -5.78 -9.81 22.91
C GLY A 408 -4.36 -9.35 23.22
N SER A 409 -4.22 -8.52 24.24
CA SER A 409 -2.91 -8.16 24.77
C SER A 409 -2.89 -8.12 26.29
N LEU A 410 -1.69 -8.34 26.84
CA LEU A 410 -1.43 -8.36 28.29
C LEU A 410 -0.15 -7.62 28.60
N HIS A 411 -0.24 -6.58 29.43
CA HIS A 411 0.93 -5.92 30.01
C HIS A 411 1.43 -6.72 31.21
N MET A 412 2.47 -7.53 30.99
CA MET A 412 3.14 -8.26 32.06
C MET A 412 3.80 -7.31 33.05
N THR A 413 4.39 -6.25 32.52
CA THR A 413 4.96 -5.11 33.29
C THR A 413 4.67 -3.81 32.51
N ASP A 414 5.03 -2.67 33.07
CA ASP A 414 4.93 -1.37 32.35
C ASP A 414 5.89 -1.30 31.13
N LYS A 415 6.81 -2.23 31.01
CA LYS A 415 7.80 -2.31 29.92
C LYS A 415 7.61 -3.48 28.98
N LEU A 416 6.79 -4.46 29.33
CA LEU A 416 6.64 -5.70 28.59
C LEU A 416 5.16 -5.99 28.33
N LYS A 417 4.79 -5.98 27.05
CA LYS A 417 3.46 -6.35 26.56
C LYS A 417 3.55 -7.61 25.71
N LEU A 418 2.67 -8.57 25.97
CA LEU A 418 2.40 -9.70 25.11
C LEU A 418 1.12 -9.40 24.31
N ARG A 419 1.06 -9.88 23.09
CA ARG A 419 -0.14 -9.82 22.24
C ARG A 419 -0.30 -11.09 21.42
N ALA A 420 -1.54 -11.39 21.05
CA ALA A 420 -1.86 -12.46 20.11
C ALA A 420 -3.14 -12.10 19.37
N SER A 421 -3.18 -12.41 18.09
CA SER A 421 -4.35 -12.22 17.25
C SER A 421 -4.53 -13.39 16.29
N GLY A 422 -5.76 -13.58 15.82
CA GLY A 422 -6.09 -14.55 14.78
C GLY A 422 -7.46 -14.29 14.20
N GLY A 423 -7.63 -14.66 12.94
CA GLY A 423 -8.88 -14.42 12.23
C GLY A 423 -8.95 -15.14 10.90
N TYR A 424 -10.09 -14.96 10.27
CA TYR A 424 -10.36 -15.46 8.94
C TYR A 424 -10.39 -14.30 7.95
N GLY A 425 -9.57 -14.41 6.90
CA GLY A 425 -9.52 -13.48 5.79
C GLY A 425 -9.97 -14.15 4.50
N TYR A 426 -10.51 -13.39 3.56
CA TYR A 426 -10.95 -13.90 2.27
C TYR A 426 -10.83 -12.84 1.18
N ARG A 427 -10.77 -13.31 -0.08
CA ARG A 427 -10.76 -12.50 -1.29
C ARG A 427 -11.63 -13.17 -2.36
N ILE A 428 -12.33 -12.38 -3.14
CA ILE A 428 -13.00 -12.87 -4.35
C ILE A 428 -12.09 -12.64 -5.56
N PRO A 429 -12.19 -13.49 -6.63
CA PRO A 429 -11.37 -13.32 -7.82
C PRO A 429 -11.58 -11.96 -8.48
N THR A 430 -10.51 -11.35 -8.99
CA THR A 430 -10.58 -10.14 -9.82
C THR A 430 -11.22 -10.44 -11.18
N TYR A 431 -11.58 -9.42 -11.94
CA TYR A 431 -12.10 -9.64 -13.30
C TYR A 431 -11.01 -10.19 -14.23
N THR A 432 -9.75 -9.84 -13.99
CA THR A 432 -8.60 -10.42 -14.70
C THR A 432 -8.47 -11.91 -14.41
N ASP A 433 -8.57 -12.32 -13.16
CA ASP A 433 -8.55 -13.74 -12.77
C ASP A 433 -9.63 -14.55 -13.49
N LEU A 434 -10.81 -13.97 -13.65
CA LEU A 434 -11.97 -14.67 -14.19
C LEU A 434 -12.00 -14.69 -15.72
N TYR A 435 -11.66 -13.58 -16.39
CA TYR A 435 -12.05 -13.37 -17.78
C TYR A 435 -10.91 -13.02 -18.71
N TYR A 436 -9.70 -12.74 -18.19
CA TYR A 436 -8.58 -12.35 -19.06
C TYR A 436 -8.19 -13.49 -20.00
N SER A 437 -7.91 -13.15 -21.26
CA SER A 437 -7.42 -14.10 -22.24
C SER A 437 -6.57 -13.41 -23.29
N ASP A 438 -5.30 -13.77 -23.34
CA ASP A 438 -4.35 -13.33 -24.35
C ASP A 438 -3.49 -14.50 -24.87
N PRO A 439 -2.52 -14.29 -25.78
CA PRO A 439 -1.64 -15.37 -26.27
C PRO A 439 -0.81 -16.05 -25.16
N THR A 440 -0.62 -15.43 -24.00
CA THR A 440 0.27 -15.89 -22.92
C THR A 440 -0.46 -16.32 -21.67
N THR A 441 -1.70 -15.85 -21.45
CA THR A 441 -2.42 -15.97 -20.18
C THR A 441 -3.91 -16.29 -20.42
N ASN A 442 -4.48 -17.13 -19.55
CA ASN A 442 -5.91 -17.42 -19.51
C ASN A 442 -6.43 -17.26 -18.08
N GLY A 443 -7.49 -16.47 -17.92
CA GLY A 443 -8.32 -16.46 -16.72
C GLY A 443 -9.21 -17.71 -16.63
N ASN A 444 -9.94 -17.84 -15.52
CA ASN A 444 -10.80 -18.99 -15.25
C ASN A 444 -12.10 -18.56 -14.57
N PRO A 445 -13.24 -18.55 -15.28
CA PRO A 445 -14.53 -18.12 -14.71
C PRO A 445 -15.09 -19.06 -13.63
N ASN A 446 -14.45 -20.21 -13.39
CA ASN A 446 -14.85 -21.18 -12.37
C ASN A 446 -14.04 -21.05 -11.07
N LEU A 447 -13.21 -20.02 -10.92
CA LEU A 447 -12.45 -19.79 -9.70
C LEU A 447 -13.37 -19.62 -8.50
N LYS A 448 -12.94 -20.19 -7.39
CA LYS A 448 -13.54 -19.99 -6.07
C LYS A 448 -12.85 -18.86 -5.36
N PRO A 449 -13.54 -18.14 -4.45
CA PRO A 449 -12.88 -17.24 -3.53
C PRO A 449 -11.77 -17.95 -2.76
N GLU A 450 -10.67 -17.26 -2.57
CA GLU A 450 -9.61 -17.73 -1.69
C GLU A 450 -9.83 -17.24 -0.25
N SER A 451 -9.27 -17.95 0.69
CA SER A 451 -9.39 -17.62 2.10
C SER A 451 -8.19 -18.10 2.90
N ALA A 452 -8.02 -17.54 4.09
CA ALA A 452 -7.00 -17.98 5.02
C ALA A 452 -7.45 -17.90 6.47
N TRP A 453 -7.03 -18.89 7.25
CA TRP A 453 -6.90 -18.74 8.69
C TRP A 453 -5.50 -18.26 9.01
N SER A 454 -5.38 -17.11 9.66
CA SER A 454 -4.10 -16.56 10.08
C SER A 454 -4.10 -16.21 11.56
N GLY A 455 -2.91 -16.25 12.16
CA GLY A 455 -2.71 -15.83 13.53
C GLY A 455 -1.28 -15.45 13.79
N ASP A 456 -1.10 -14.58 14.77
CA ASP A 456 0.21 -14.15 15.24
C ASP A 456 0.28 -14.02 16.77
N GLY A 457 1.49 -14.09 17.29
CA GLY A 457 1.79 -13.84 18.68
C GLY A 457 3.08 -13.06 18.80
N GLY A 458 3.08 -12.02 19.62
CA GLY A 458 4.22 -11.12 19.70
C GLY A 458 4.48 -10.56 21.09
N VAL A 459 5.69 -10.03 21.23
CA VAL A 459 6.19 -9.34 22.41
C VAL A 459 6.65 -7.93 22.03
N ASN A 460 6.25 -6.94 22.84
CA ASN A 460 6.76 -5.57 22.76
C ASN A 460 7.48 -5.25 24.09
N TRP A 461 8.76 -4.94 24.00
CA TRP A 461 9.61 -4.67 25.17
C TRP A 461 10.24 -3.27 25.09
N ALA A 462 9.79 -2.36 25.93
CA ALA A 462 10.40 -1.06 26.14
C ALA A 462 11.48 -1.17 27.24
N ALA A 463 12.67 -1.73 26.90
CA ALA A 463 13.74 -2.00 27.85
C ALA A 463 14.17 -0.72 28.59
N SER A 464 14.20 0.42 27.87
CA SER A 464 14.50 1.74 28.41
C SER A 464 13.81 2.83 27.59
N ARG A 465 13.93 4.10 28.03
CA ARG A 465 13.48 5.26 27.23
C ARG A 465 14.25 5.42 25.89
N ARG A 466 15.35 4.68 25.72
CA ARG A 466 16.24 4.78 24.56
C ARG A 466 16.27 3.51 23.71
N PHE A 467 15.66 2.42 24.16
CA PHE A 467 15.70 1.15 23.46
C PHE A 467 14.38 0.40 23.61
N SER A 468 13.79 0.03 22.47
CA SER A 468 12.64 -0.86 22.39
C SER A 468 12.89 -1.97 21.36
N LEU A 469 12.27 -3.12 21.60
CA LEU A 469 12.30 -4.28 20.74
C LEU A 469 10.89 -4.84 20.63
N SER A 470 10.47 -5.19 19.43
CA SER A 470 9.29 -6.01 19.17
C SER A 470 9.69 -7.27 18.39
N ALA A 471 9.00 -8.36 18.65
CA ALA A 471 9.13 -9.60 17.89
C ALA A 471 7.77 -10.28 17.79
N THR A 472 7.45 -10.82 16.61
CA THR A 472 6.18 -11.49 16.31
C THR A 472 6.44 -12.74 15.51
N GLY A 473 5.89 -13.87 15.96
CA GLY A 473 5.76 -15.07 15.17
C GLY A 473 4.38 -15.10 14.52
N PHE A 474 4.28 -15.48 13.26
CA PHE A 474 3.02 -15.57 12.54
C PHE A 474 2.88 -16.88 11.75
N TYR A 475 1.62 -17.23 11.48
CA TYR A 475 1.24 -18.37 10.65
C TYR A 475 -0.03 -18.06 9.87
N SER A 476 -0.05 -18.43 8.58
CA SER A 476 -1.22 -18.35 7.71
C SER A 476 -1.38 -19.63 6.92
N ARG A 477 -2.58 -20.18 6.90
CA ARG A 477 -2.97 -21.35 6.09
C ARG A 477 -4.03 -20.91 5.10
N GLN A 478 -3.67 -20.96 3.82
CA GLN A 478 -4.51 -20.53 2.72
C GLN A 478 -5.29 -21.73 2.12
N HIS A 479 -6.50 -21.46 1.70
CA HIS A 479 -7.40 -22.38 1.01
C HIS A 479 -7.83 -21.76 -0.31
N ASP A 480 -7.78 -22.57 -1.37
CA ASP A 480 -8.15 -22.15 -2.73
C ASP A 480 -7.40 -20.87 -3.17
N ALA A 481 -6.12 -20.72 -2.78
CA ALA A 481 -5.31 -19.57 -3.15
C ALA A 481 -5.28 -19.41 -4.68
N ILE A 482 -5.53 -18.21 -5.18
CA ILE A 482 -5.56 -17.95 -6.61
C ILE A 482 -4.15 -17.58 -7.07
N ASP A 483 -3.70 -18.23 -8.14
CA ASP A 483 -2.44 -17.92 -8.79
C ASP A 483 -2.50 -18.34 -10.26
N TYR A 484 -1.60 -17.78 -11.05
CA TYR A 484 -1.38 -18.21 -12.42
C TYR A 484 -0.27 -19.25 -12.48
N VAL A 485 -0.59 -20.41 -13.02
CA VAL A 485 0.35 -21.53 -13.11
C VAL A 485 0.50 -21.99 -14.57
N ARG A 486 1.68 -22.55 -14.86
CA ARG A 486 1.95 -23.19 -16.14
C ARG A 486 2.92 -24.36 -15.97
N PRO A 487 2.91 -25.37 -16.87
CA PRO A 487 3.97 -26.36 -16.95
C PRO A 487 5.34 -25.69 -17.17
N THR A 488 6.39 -26.23 -16.53
CA THR A 488 7.76 -25.76 -16.77
C THR A 488 8.08 -25.81 -18.28
N PRO A 489 8.48 -24.70 -18.91
CA PRO A 489 8.79 -24.66 -20.32
C PRO A 489 9.91 -25.65 -20.69
N ILE A 490 9.74 -26.35 -21.79
CA ILE A 490 10.73 -27.29 -22.32
C ILE A 490 11.42 -26.64 -23.52
N ALA A 491 12.74 -26.64 -23.52
CA ALA A 491 13.53 -26.06 -24.60
C ALA A 491 13.14 -26.66 -25.97
N GLY A 492 12.86 -25.79 -26.95
CA GLY A 492 12.46 -26.19 -28.31
C GLY A 492 10.96 -26.43 -28.50
N LEU A 493 10.13 -26.34 -27.46
CA LEU A 493 8.67 -26.38 -27.54
C LEU A 493 8.07 -24.98 -27.33
N PRO A 494 6.84 -24.71 -27.80
CA PRO A 494 6.13 -23.50 -27.49
C PRO A 494 5.99 -23.33 -25.96
N VAL A 495 6.16 -22.11 -25.47
CA VAL A 495 5.99 -21.80 -24.03
C VAL A 495 4.51 -21.96 -23.67
N PRO A 496 4.17 -22.78 -22.66
CA PRO A 496 2.78 -22.93 -22.21
C PRO A 496 2.23 -21.60 -21.68
N LYS A 497 0.92 -21.41 -21.84
CA LYS A 497 0.22 -20.26 -21.26
C LYS A 497 0.13 -20.38 -19.73
N TRP A 498 0.09 -19.25 -19.09
CA TRP A 498 -0.35 -19.13 -17.71
C TRP A 498 -1.85 -19.36 -17.61
N ASN A 499 -2.30 -20.09 -16.62
CA ASN A 499 -3.72 -20.34 -16.36
C ASN A 499 -4.04 -20.02 -14.91
N ALA A 500 -5.11 -19.26 -14.70
CA ALA A 500 -5.58 -18.95 -13.35
C ALA A 500 -6.22 -20.19 -12.71
N GLU A 501 -5.71 -20.59 -11.54
CA GLU A 501 -6.15 -21.78 -10.82
C GLU A 501 -6.22 -21.54 -9.32
N ASN A 502 -7.11 -22.28 -8.65
CA ASN A 502 -7.13 -22.35 -7.19
C ASN A 502 -6.10 -23.38 -6.69
N LEU A 503 -5.12 -22.92 -5.94
CA LEU A 503 -4.09 -23.73 -5.32
C LEU A 503 -4.48 -24.10 -3.88
N SER A 504 -4.32 -25.35 -3.50
CA SER A 504 -4.62 -25.82 -2.15
C SER A 504 -3.35 -26.13 -1.35
N GLY A 505 -3.46 -26.01 -0.02
CA GLY A 505 -2.41 -26.41 0.92
C GLY A 505 -1.25 -25.44 1.04
N MET A 506 -1.39 -24.20 0.58
CA MET A 506 -0.38 -23.16 0.79
C MET A 506 -0.40 -22.70 2.25
N HIS A 507 0.77 -22.55 2.83
CA HIS A 507 0.91 -21.95 4.15
C HIS A 507 2.21 -21.17 4.28
N PHE A 508 2.15 -20.08 5.03
CA PHE A 508 3.27 -19.21 5.34
C PHE A 508 3.45 -19.12 6.85
N ARG A 509 4.68 -19.11 7.29
CA ARG A 509 5.05 -18.84 8.69
C ARG A 509 6.31 -18.01 8.72
N GLY A 510 6.47 -17.22 9.75
CA GLY A 510 7.67 -16.41 9.85
C GLY A 510 7.82 -15.75 11.20
N ILE A 511 8.92 -15.04 11.30
CA ILE A 511 9.25 -14.19 12.45
C ILE A 511 9.58 -12.83 11.90
N GLU A 512 8.98 -11.79 12.48
CA GLU A 512 9.33 -10.40 12.25
C GLU A 512 9.82 -9.77 13.55
N SER A 513 10.77 -8.87 13.46
CA SER A 513 11.28 -8.14 14.61
C SER A 513 11.68 -6.72 14.24
N GLU A 514 11.52 -5.80 15.17
CA GLU A 514 11.93 -4.41 15.04
C GLU A 514 12.64 -3.96 16.31
N ALA A 515 13.81 -3.36 16.15
CA ALA A 515 14.56 -2.70 17.23
C ALA A 515 14.67 -1.20 16.93
N ILE A 516 14.31 -0.36 17.92
CA ILE A 516 14.49 1.08 17.87
C ILE A 516 15.46 1.48 18.97
N TRP A 517 16.52 2.18 18.57
CA TRP A 517 17.56 2.66 19.48
C TRP A 517 17.80 4.16 19.30
N LEU A 518 17.82 4.89 20.41
CA LEU A 518 18.13 6.32 20.48
C LEU A 518 19.51 6.50 21.15
N PRO A 519 20.62 6.32 20.40
CA PRO A 519 21.97 6.33 20.97
C PRO A 519 22.34 7.67 21.62
N ALA A 520 21.91 8.77 21.01
CA ALA A 520 22.14 10.13 21.49
C ALA A 520 20.92 11.03 21.15
N LYS A 521 20.92 12.26 21.70
CA LYS A 521 19.91 13.26 21.36
C LYS A 521 19.96 13.56 19.86
N GLY A 522 18.81 13.54 19.19
CA GLY A 522 18.69 13.78 17.76
C GLY A 522 19.16 12.62 16.88
N GLN A 523 19.41 11.43 17.44
CA GLN A 523 19.74 10.24 16.66
C GLN A 523 18.73 9.12 16.92
N ARG A 524 18.32 8.44 15.86
CA ARG A 524 17.44 7.28 15.89
C ARG A 524 17.96 6.23 14.91
N VAL A 525 18.16 5.03 15.42
CA VAL A 525 18.44 3.82 14.63
C VAL A 525 17.22 2.91 14.74
N GLN A 526 16.75 2.42 13.61
CA GLN A 526 15.67 1.44 13.52
C GLN A 526 16.16 0.31 12.64
N ILE A 527 15.99 -0.92 13.09
CA ILE A 527 16.31 -2.12 12.33
C ILE A 527 15.09 -3.01 12.39
N ALA A 528 14.55 -3.33 11.23
CA ALA A 528 13.47 -4.30 11.06
C ALA A 528 14.00 -5.51 10.29
N TRP A 529 13.57 -6.70 10.68
CA TRP A 529 13.98 -7.96 10.07
C TRP A 529 12.80 -8.93 10.03
N THR A 530 12.64 -9.57 8.90
CA THR A 530 11.64 -10.64 8.69
C THR A 530 12.29 -11.84 8.05
N GLN A 531 12.02 -13.00 8.61
CA GLN A 531 12.32 -14.31 8.03
C GLN A 531 11.02 -15.02 7.72
N LEU A 532 10.81 -15.37 6.45
CA LEU A 532 9.61 -16.02 5.94
C LEU A 532 9.92 -17.44 5.47
N PHE A 533 9.06 -18.36 5.84
CA PHE A 533 9.09 -19.76 5.40
C PHE A 533 7.74 -20.08 4.76
N GLY A 534 7.70 -20.14 3.44
CA GLY A 534 6.57 -20.70 2.69
C GLY A 534 6.74 -22.21 2.59
N ALA A 535 5.71 -22.96 2.91
CA ALA A 535 5.62 -24.35 2.51
C ALA A 535 4.47 -24.49 1.53
N GLN A 536 4.81 -25.02 0.39
CA GLN A 536 3.90 -25.18 -0.72
C GLN A 536 3.73 -26.66 -0.98
N PRO A 537 2.55 -27.14 -1.33
CA PRO A 537 2.45 -28.40 -2.00
C PRO A 537 3.36 -28.31 -3.23
N SER A 538 4.08 -29.39 -3.54
CA SER A 538 4.85 -29.41 -4.78
C SER A 538 3.88 -29.05 -5.91
N LEU A 539 4.17 -28.00 -6.67
CA LEU A 539 3.39 -27.65 -7.86
C LEU A 539 3.49 -28.72 -8.94
N SER A 540 4.10 -29.90 -8.61
CA SER A 540 4.16 -31.09 -9.47
C SER A 540 4.63 -30.79 -10.90
N GLY A 541 5.66 -29.96 -11.05
CA GLY A 541 6.21 -29.55 -12.34
C GLY A 541 5.55 -28.29 -12.94
N LEU A 542 4.67 -27.61 -12.17
CA LEU A 542 4.15 -26.30 -12.52
C LEU A 542 5.04 -25.17 -11.99
N GLN A 543 5.02 -24.05 -12.66
CA GLN A 543 5.57 -22.76 -12.23
C GLN A 543 4.41 -21.91 -11.73
N SER A 544 4.66 -21.10 -10.70
CA SER A 544 3.77 -20.08 -10.16
C SER A 544 4.24 -18.70 -10.63
N GLU A 545 3.33 -17.80 -10.94
CA GLU A 545 3.66 -16.45 -11.38
C GLU A 545 3.79 -15.49 -10.20
N TYR A 546 2.84 -15.49 -9.27
CA TYR A 546 2.76 -14.49 -8.20
C TYR A 546 2.96 -15.07 -6.79
N ALA A 547 2.31 -16.16 -6.45
CA ALA A 547 2.30 -16.68 -5.08
C ALA A 547 3.69 -17.10 -4.54
N LEU A 548 4.68 -17.24 -5.40
CA LEU A 548 6.06 -17.57 -5.06
C LEU A 548 7.06 -16.42 -5.23
N ASN A 549 6.58 -15.22 -5.47
CA ASN A 549 7.43 -14.04 -5.56
C ASN A 549 7.44 -13.27 -4.23
N TYR A 550 8.25 -13.71 -3.28
CA TYR A 550 8.42 -13.05 -1.98
C TYR A 550 9.86 -13.19 -1.49
N PRO A 551 10.36 -12.27 -0.65
CA PRO A 551 11.65 -12.46 0.00
C PRO A 551 11.54 -13.47 1.16
N VAL A 552 12.45 -14.44 1.21
CA VAL A 552 12.57 -15.34 2.36
C VAL A 552 13.23 -14.66 3.55
N GLU A 553 13.98 -13.59 3.29
CA GLU A 553 14.59 -12.75 4.31
C GLU A 553 14.61 -11.31 3.83
N ASN A 554 14.13 -10.40 4.67
CA ASN A 554 14.09 -8.98 4.40
C ASN A 554 14.59 -8.20 5.62
N ILE A 555 15.55 -7.31 5.39
CA ILE A 555 16.14 -6.46 6.43
C ILE A 555 16.00 -5.01 5.97
N HIS A 556 15.50 -4.17 6.85
CA HIS A 556 15.51 -2.73 6.64
C HIS A 556 16.15 -2.03 7.84
N ALA A 557 17.19 -1.25 7.61
CA ALA A 557 17.87 -0.45 8.62
C ALA A 557 17.80 1.03 8.26
N THR A 558 17.34 1.86 9.18
CA THR A 558 17.31 3.32 9.02
C THR A 558 18.10 3.97 10.16
N TRP A 559 19.00 4.89 9.82
CA TRP A 559 19.66 5.79 10.75
C TRP A 559 19.31 7.23 10.40
N THR A 560 18.66 7.93 11.32
CA THR A 560 18.33 9.34 11.22
C THR A 560 19.14 10.11 12.25
N ALA A 561 19.81 11.18 11.83
CA ALA A 561 20.65 12.02 12.69
C ALA A 561 20.38 13.51 12.43
N SER A 562 20.06 14.26 13.48
CA SER A 562 20.04 15.73 13.43
C SER A 562 21.46 16.27 13.46
N LEU A 563 21.84 17.00 12.44
CA LEU A 563 23.15 17.66 12.30
C LEU A 563 22.99 19.13 12.69
N GLY A 564 23.39 19.45 13.92
CA GLY A 564 23.10 20.76 14.49
C GLY A 564 21.61 20.95 14.79
N HIS A 565 21.04 22.10 14.41
CA HIS A 565 19.66 22.47 14.72
C HIS A 565 18.71 22.50 13.51
N ILE A 566 19.22 22.28 12.31
CA ILE A 566 18.49 22.57 11.06
C ILE A 566 18.58 21.46 10.01
N LEU A 567 19.58 20.60 10.07
CA LEU A 567 19.76 19.54 9.07
C LEU A 567 19.46 18.17 9.66
N VAL A 568 18.83 17.34 8.87
CA VAL A 568 18.56 15.92 9.17
C VAL A 568 19.17 15.06 8.10
N LEU A 569 20.07 14.18 8.49
CA LEU A 569 20.62 13.12 7.67
C LEU A 569 19.82 11.85 7.91
N THR A 570 19.30 11.25 6.85
CA THR A 570 18.66 9.94 6.90
C THR A 570 19.43 8.98 6.00
N ASN A 571 19.81 7.82 6.53
CA ASN A 571 20.35 6.71 5.76
C ASN A 571 19.38 5.53 5.89
N SER A 572 19.12 4.83 4.80
CA SER A 572 18.35 3.60 4.80
C SER A 572 19.07 2.53 3.97
N LEU A 573 19.14 1.34 4.52
CA LEU A 573 19.69 0.15 3.88
C LEU A 573 18.60 -0.92 3.89
N ALA A 574 18.21 -1.37 2.72
CA ALA A 574 17.34 -2.52 2.52
C ALA A 574 18.17 -3.69 2.00
N ILE A 575 17.96 -4.89 2.52
CA ILE A 575 18.58 -6.13 2.03
C ILE A 575 17.45 -7.15 1.88
N ALA A 576 17.20 -7.58 0.64
CA ALA A 576 16.20 -8.60 0.35
C ALA A 576 16.85 -9.85 -0.24
N LYS A 577 16.40 -11.01 0.21
CA LYS A 577 16.79 -12.32 -0.32
C LYS A 577 15.56 -12.99 -0.92
N PRO A 578 15.43 -13.05 -2.24
CA PRO A 578 14.26 -13.62 -2.91
C PRO A 578 14.11 -15.10 -2.65
N TYR A 579 12.88 -15.59 -2.73
CA TYR A 579 12.58 -17.01 -2.80
C TYR A 579 13.14 -17.61 -4.09
N ARG A 580 13.54 -18.88 -4.03
CA ARG A 580 14.00 -19.65 -5.20
C ARG A 580 12.97 -20.69 -5.56
N GLN A 581 12.23 -20.45 -6.63
CA GLN A 581 11.31 -21.43 -7.14
C GLN A 581 12.10 -22.60 -7.79
N PRO A 582 11.83 -23.87 -7.42
CA PRO A 582 12.47 -25.01 -8.06
C PRO A 582 12.20 -25.07 -9.56
N GLY A 583 13.27 -25.29 -10.35
CA GLY A 583 13.16 -25.40 -11.82
C GLY A 583 13.14 -24.07 -12.58
N ILE A 584 13.20 -22.93 -11.89
CA ILE A 584 13.38 -21.61 -12.48
C ILE A 584 14.78 -21.10 -12.16
N THR A 585 15.47 -20.56 -13.17
CA THR A 585 16.73 -19.84 -12.94
C THR A 585 16.39 -18.50 -12.27
N PRO A 586 16.75 -18.29 -11.00
CA PRO A 586 16.37 -17.06 -10.32
C PRO A 586 17.12 -15.88 -10.93
N TRP A 587 16.39 -14.79 -11.13
CA TRP A 587 16.93 -13.52 -11.62
C TRP A 587 17.81 -12.81 -10.57
N ASN A 588 17.57 -13.04 -9.25
CA ASN A 588 18.41 -12.63 -8.13
C ASN A 588 18.80 -13.86 -7.28
N THR A 589 20.05 -14.31 -7.40
CA THR A 589 20.52 -15.52 -6.69
C THR A 589 21.07 -15.25 -5.31
N THR A 590 21.36 -14.00 -5.00
CA THR A 590 22.02 -13.53 -3.78
C THR A 590 21.19 -12.43 -3.13
N PRO A 591 21.29 -12.23 -1.80
CA PRO A 591 20.73 -11.03 -1.18
C PRO A 591 21.29 -9.79 -1.87
N TYR A 592 20.40 -8.85 -2.19
CA TYR A 592 20.80 -7.58 -2.80
C TYR A 592 20.61 -6.41 -1.83
N PRO A 593 21.68 -5.63 -1.55
CA PRO A 593 21.56 -4.44 -0.72
C PRO A 593 21.22 -3.21 -1.58
N VAL A 594 20.28 -2.40 -1.10
CA VAL A 594 19.98 -1.09 -1.67
C VAL A 594 20.18 -0.03 -0.58
N TRP A 595 21.17 0.85 -0.77
CA TRP A 595 21.49 1.90 0.17
C TRP A 595 21.04 3.25 -0.38
N ASN A 596 20.20 3.97 0.40
CA ASN A 596 19.74 5.31 0.10
C ASN A 596 20.18 6.29 1.21
N ALA A 597 20.37 7.56 0.86
CA ALA A 597 20.61 8.61 1.83
C ALA A 597 19.86 9.89 1.46
N ALA A 598 19.47 10.67 2.46
CA ALA A 598 18.87 11.97 2.25
C ALA A 598 19.43 12.98 3.27
N LEU A 599 19.66 14.21 2.82
CA LEU A 599 19.98 15.35 3.65
C LEU A 599 18.87 16.38 3.47
N THR A 600 18.16 16.69 4.54
CA THR A 600 17.02 17.61 4.50
C THR A 600 17.20 18.73 5.51
N HIS A 601 16.71 19.92 5.16
CA HIS A 601 16.58 21.04 6.10
C HIS A 601 15.15 20.99 6.67
N ASP A 602 15.02 20.78 7.98
CA ASP A 602 13.72 20.50 8.63
C ASP A 602 13.06 21.70 9.31
N SER A 603 13.69 22.88 9.25
CA SER A 603 13.22 24.09 9.93
C SER A 603 13.24 25.31 9.01
N GLY A 604 12.56 26.37 9.41
CA GLY A 604 12.49 27.62 8.65
C GLY A 604 11.55 27.57 7.45
N ARG A 605 11.52 28.66 6.71
CA ARG A 605 10.62 28.83 5.55
C ARG A 605 11.13 28.16 4.29
N LEU A 606 12.44 28.18 4.07
CA LEU A 606 13.10 27.58 2.91
C LEU A 606 13.81 26.30 3.36
N ARG A 607 13.40 25.18 2.80
CA ARG A 607 13.89 23.84 3.18
C ARG A 607 14.51 23.12 1.97
N PRO A 608 15.81 23.30 1.73
CA PRO A 608 16.49 22.52 0.71
C PRO A 608 16.60 21.06 1.11
N TYR A 609 16.66 20.18 0.12
CA TYR A 609 16.84 18.75 0.31
C TYR A 609 17.70 18.15 -0.80
N LEU A 610 18.35 17.04 -0.47
CA LEU A 610 19.12 16.22 -1.38
C LEU A 610 18.81 14.75 -1.08
N ARG A 611 18.40 13.99 -2.10
CA ARG A 611 18.20 12.54 -2.03
C ARG A 611 19.20 11.83 -2.92
N LEU A 612 19.75 10.73 -2.42
CA LEU A 612 20.71 9.87 -3.10
C LEU A 612 20.14 8.46 -3.09
N GLY A 613 19.74 7.96 -4.26
CA GLY A 613 19.19 6.62 -4.43
C GLY A 613 20.23 5.61 -4.83
N ASN A 614 20.10 4.38 -4.36
CA ASN A 614 20.93 3.23 -4.68
C ASN A 614 22.44 3.54 -4.71
N LEU A 615 22.95 4.12 -3.61
CA LEU A 615 24.39 4.46 -3.48
C LEU A 615 25.31 3.25 -3.66
N SER A 616 24.84 2.06 -3.31
CA SER A 616 25.52 0.78 -3.55
C SER A 616 25.71 0.48 -5.03
N ASN A 617 24.93 1.12 -5.91
CA ASN A 617 24.86 0.83 -7.35
C ASN A 617 24.56 -0.64 -7.62
N THR A 618 23.71 -1.22 -6.80
CA THR A 618 23.29 -2.60 -6.93
C THR A 618 22.36 -2.74 -8.14
N GLY A 619 22.66 -3.66 -9.05
CA GLY A 619 21.71 -4.10 -10.06
C GLY A 619 20.72 -5.07 -9.39
N TYR A 620 19.44 -4.74 -9.40
CA TYR A 620 18.41 -5.58 -8.80
C TYR A 620 17.09 -5.48 -9.56
N GLN A 621 16.23 -6.43 -9.29
CA GLN A 621 14.87 -6.53 -9.80
C GLN A 621 13.96 -6.88 -8.62
N GLU A 622 12.76 -6.37 -8.60
CA GLU A 622 11.71 -6.75 -7.65
C GLU A 622 10.70 -7.71 -8.31
N ILE A 623 10.58 -7.58 -9.61
CA ILE A 623 9.84 -8.48 -10.48
C ILE A 623 10.82 -8.99 -11.55
N GLU A 624 10.71 -10.24 -11.94
CA GLU A 624 11.55 -10.84 -12.99
C GLU A 624 11.48 -10.03 -14.30
N GLY A 625 12.64 -9.73 -14.87
CA GLY A 625 12.77 -8.94 -16.10
C GLY A 625 12.68 -7.42 -15.91
N VAL A 626 12.24 -6.93 -14.75
CA VAL A 626 12.06 -5.50 -14.47
C VAL A 626 13.26 -4.94 -13.72
N ALA A 627 14.28 -4.47 -14.44
CA ALA A 627 15.46 -3.87 -13.82
C ALA A 627 15.11 -2.55 -13.12
N MET A 628 15.56 -2.38 -11.88
CA MET A 628 15.43 -1.16 -11.10
C MET A 628 16.60 -0.20 -11.36
N PRO A 629 16.41 1.13 -11.11
CA PRO A 629 17.42 2.12 -11.41
C PRO A 629 18.70 1.93 -10.59
N GLY A 630 19.84 2.26 -11.23
CA GLY A 630 21.12 2.41 -10.57
C GLY A 630 21.18 3.66 -9.68
N ARG A 631 22.39 4.19 -9.43
CA ARG A 631 22.55 5.41 -8.63
C ARG A 631 21.76 6.58 -9.18
N SER A 632 21.09 7.28 -8.29
CA SER A 632 20.36 8.50 -8.62
C SER A 632 20.63 9.61 -7.61
N ILE A 633 20.47 10.85 -8.05
CA ILE A 633 20.56 12.04 -7.24
C ILE A 633 19.39 12.97 -7.60
N VAL A 634 18.70 13.45 -6.59
CA VAL A 634 17.61 14.44 -6.72
C VAL A 634 17.86 15.53 -5.69
N GLY A 635 17.79 16.77 -6.11
CA GLY A 635 17.91 17.93 -5.22
C GLY A 635 16.79 18.91 -5.47
N GLY A 636 16.36 19.60 -4.43
CA GLY A 636 15.28 20.56 -4.55
C GLY A 636 15.14 21.45 -3.33
N VAL A 637 14.06 22.23 -3.35
CA VAL A 637 13.71 23.15 -2.28
C VAL A 637 12.21 23.14 -2.02
N SER A 638 11.84 23.21 -0.75
CA SER A 638 10.46 23.42 -0.33
C SER A 638 10.32 24.75 0.39
N LEU A 639 9.35 25.58 -0.03
CA LEU A 639 8.98 26.83 0.60
C LEU A 639 7.76 26.60 1.50
N TRP A 640 7.88 26.96 2.76
CA TRP A 640 6.84 26.80 3.79
C TRP A 640 6.41 28.16 4.29
N LEU A 641 5.16 28.53 4.03
CA LEU A 641 4.52 29.79 4.43
C LEU A 641 3.32 29.49 5.33
N GLY A 642 3.12 30.29 6.37
CA GLY A 642 2.09 30.09 7.37
C GLY A 642 2.69 29.71 8.74
N ARG A 643 1.85 29.66 9.76
CA ARG A 643 2.21 29.36 11.14
C ARG A 643 1.99 27.89 11.46
#